data_f1f1ed0f3be2bfb802b32d379c8cbcb0
#
_entry.id   f1f1ed0f3be2bfb802b32d379c8cbcb0
#
_cell.length_a   1.000
_cell.length_b   1.000
_cell.length_c   1.000
_cell.angle_alpha   90.00
_cell.angle_beta   90.00
_cell.angle_gamma   90.00
#
_symmetry.space_group_name_H-M   'P 1'
#
loop_
_entity.id
_entity.type
_entity.pdbx_description
1 polymer ?
#
loop_
_entity_poly.entity_id
_entity_poly.type
_entity_poly.pdbx_seq_one_letter_code
_entity_poly.pdbx_strand_id
1 'polypeptide(L)'
;MKTRQANSFRRSRLLWIGALAAIVIAAAGAFFLERKASRTFRGVVPAPTAQSSDYVDPAECTRCHRDVAATYRKTGMGRSFSKASAASAVEDFARANTVDHRLSGMRYEMIKRNGELFERRSQRGFDGKETNVMEERIDYVIGSGNHARTYLHRAANGQLIELPVTWYAESKGYWAMSPGYDQKHQKDFFRAIKPECMFCHNGYPNSDTKPDAGSLHLDAALDRSIFPAQLPEGIDCQRCHGPGRAHVEAASDSHSSAERVRATIVNPARLGRERQLEVCMQCHLETSYLEPNEQRAFDRPIFSYRPGQPMADYKLYFLPDAANATDDRFEIAHAAFRLRKSACFRNSQMTCLTCHDPHDIPHGPEATAHYVEACLSCHRGVKHTVALPAASTCLTCHMPKRRTDDTVHVVMTDHFIRRTEPARDLLAPLAEAVALKRDVTNVTLYYPEKPPATPAAEIAVAEAQMNNDHGMERLQTLLERYQPDAPEPYLAVAQEYEQEGNEPEVAKWSRLALEKRGNFEPAIVQLAHALFATHQDAEGTRTLEEGVAQYPQDDLLLSDLGNAYLRSGETAQAAAVLERAVKANPERSESHNLLGAIARGRGNLSTAEREFRESLRCQPNDADANDNLGNLLFERGVYNEAAFYFEKAIDADPMFAQAHHHFGRLLAVMDQLPRAVAELTEAVRESPEDFQIHEDLADLLAATGHEGEAAVQYGRVLELKPNHPQAQLGLGITLLEQHRPDEARQHLEAAAQGLDAETARRANALLAQHLR
;
A
#
# COMPACT_ATOMS: atom_id res chain seq x y z
N MET A 1 -60.49 57.87 31.54
CA MET A 1 -59.94 57.25 30.33
C MET A 1 -58.56 56.62 30.51
N LYS A 2 -58.17 56.07 31.66
CA LYS A 2 -56.84 55.47 31.87
C LYS A 2 -56.82 53.95 32.16
N THR A 3 -57.94 53.26 32.15
CA THR A 3 -58.07 51.85 32.51
C THR A 3 -58.38 50.90 31.35
N ARG A 4 -58.59 51.40 30.10
CA ARG A 4 -58.82 50.56 28.92
C ARG A 4 -57.58 50.28 28.09
N GLN A 5 -56.46 51.02 28.21
CA GLN A 5 -55.24 50.80 27.44
C GLN A 5 -54.31 49.72 28.05
N ALA A 6 -54.38 49.48 29.37
CA ALA A 6 -53.48 48.46 30.01
C ALA A 6 -53.90 46.99 29.73
N ASN A 7 -55.15 46.73 29.40
CA ASN A 7 -55.64 45.38 29.12
C ASN A 7 -55.41 44.91 27.66
N SER A 8 -55.21 45.83 26.71
CA SER A 8 -54.89 45.45 25.32
C SER A 8 -53.42 45.01 25.17
N PHE A 9 -52.52 45.68 25.88
CA PHE A 9 -51.06 45.28 25.86
C PHE A 9 -50.76 43.95 26.55
N ARG A 10 -51.52 43.57 27.57
CA ARG A 10 -51.39 42.25 28.20
C ARG A 10 -51.90 41.09 27.31
N ARG A 11 -53.03 41.33 26.61
CA ARG A 11 -53.60 40.32 25.70
C ARG A 11 -52.71 40.10 24.46
N SER A 12 -52.12 41.16 23.91
CA SER A 12 -51.16 40.97 22.76
C SER A 12 -49.85 40.24 23.16
N ARG A 13 -49.28 40.52 24.34
CA ARG A 13 -48.15 39.82 24.85
C ARG A 13 -48.43 38.33 25.13
N LEU A 14 -49.58 37.98 25.66
CA LEU A 14 -49.94 36.55 25.84
C LEU A 14 -50.22 35.84 24.55
N LEU A 15 -50.72 36.51 23.50
CA LEU A 15 -50.84 35.91 22.16
C LEU A 15 -49.49 35.70 21.47
N TRP A 16 -48.52 36.61 21.64
CA TRP A 16 -47.16 36.45 21.11
C TRP A 16 -46.36 35.36 21.84
N ILE A 17 -46.51 35.22 23.15
CA ILE A 17 -45.89 34.15 23.92
C ILE A 17 -46.50 32.79 23.55
N GLY A 18 -47.82 32.72 23.34
CA GLY A 18 -48.49 31.51 22.85
C GLY A 18 -48.07 31.11 21.43
N ALA A 19 -47.91 32.08 20.52
CA ALA A 19 -47.40 31.83 19.17
C ALA A 19 -45.96 31.39 19.16
N LEU A 20 -45.07 31.98 19.99
CA LEU A 20 -43.66 31.53 20.12
C LEU A 20 -43.56 30.12 20.72
N ALA A 21 -44.35 29.81 21.73
CA ALA A 21 -44.41 28.48 22.32
C ALA A 21 -44.90 27.42 21.31
N ALA A 22 -45.90 27.75 20.49
CA ALA A 22 -46.39 26.87 19.43
C ALA A 22 -45.35 26.62 18.34
N ILE A 23 -44.55 27.65 17.96
CA ILE A 23 -43.45 27.52 16.99
C ILE A 23 -42.32 26.65 17.57
N VAL A 24 -41.95 26.83 18.83
CA VAL A 24 -40.92 26.03 19.51
C VAL A 24 -41.41 24.57 19.66
N ILE A 25 -42.68 24.34 19.98
CA ILE A 25 -43.24 22.98 20.05
C ILE A 25 -43.33 22.35 18.66
N ALA A 26 -43.67 23.11 17.61
CA ALA A 26 -43.69 22.63 16.25
C ALA A 26 -42.26 22.33 15.73
N ALA A 27 -41.25 23.17 16.03
CA ALA A 27 -39.86 22.94 15.71
C ALA A 27 -39.28 21.74 16.48
N ALA A 28 -39.60 21.61 17.77
CA ALA A 28 -39.23 20.44 18.56
C ALA A 28 -39.91 19.17 18.05
N GLY A 29 -41.16 19.25 17.64
CA GLY A 29 -41.93 18.15 17.03
C GLY A 29 -41.33 17.74 15.67
N ALA A 30 -40.96 18.69 14.81
CA ALA A 30 -40.30 18.43 13.56
C ALA A 30 -38.90 17.80 13.78
N PHE A 31 -38.13 18.33 14.73
CA PHE A 31 -36.82 17.77 15.10
C PHE A 31 -36.91 16.34 15.69
N PHE A 32 -37.98 16.06 16.45
CA PHE A 32 -38.25 14.69 16.95
C PHE A 32 -38.82 13.78 15.88
N LEU A 33 -39.53 14.28 14.88
CA LEU A 33 -40.03 13.50 13.74
C LEU A 33 -38.89 13.21 12.75
N GLU A 34 -37.98 14.15 12.50
CA GLU A 34 -36.77 13.91 11.73
C GLU A 34 -35.85 12.89 12.44
N ARG A 35 -35.65 13.02 13.77
CA ARG A 35 -34.91 11.99 14.54
C ARG A 35 -35.60 10.62 14.58
N LYS A 36 -36.93 10.57 14.44
CA LYS A 36 -37.67 9.31 14.38
C LYS A 36 -37.66 8.71 12.99
N ALA A 37 -37.59 9.51 11.92
CA ALA A 37 -37.42 9.07 10.55
C ALA A 37 -36.01 8.55 10.31
N SER A 38 -34.99 9.15 10.94
CA SER A 38 -33.58 8.61 10.89
C SER A 38 -33.37 7.39 11.80
N ARG A 39 -34.32 7.03 12.66
CA ARG A 39 -34.25 5.85 13.54
C ARG A 39 -34.93 4.59 13.01
N THR A 40 -35.50 4.60 11.81
CA THR A 40 -36.21 3.45 11.23
C THR A 40 -35.37 2.66 10.21
N PHE A 41 -34.02 2.77 10.24
CA PHE A 41 -33.16 1.79 9.59
C PHE A 41 -32.70 0.70 10.57
N ARG A 42 -33.66 0.10 11.30
CA ARG A 42 -33.51 -1.22 11.89
C ARG A 42 -34.07 -2.22 10.89
N GLY A 43 -33.20 -2.78 10.05
CA GLY A 43 -33.71 -3.80 9.14
C GLY A 43 -32.79 -4.35 8.08
N VAL A 44 -31.47 -4.09 8.13
CA VAL A 44 -30.54 -5.07 7.60
C VAL A 44 -30.12 -5.90 8.81
N VAL A 45 -30.73 -7.07 8.97
CA VAL A 45 -30.13 -8.12 9.78
C VAL A 45 -28.77 -8.34 9.10
N PRO A 46 -27.61 -8.04 9.73
CA PRO A 46 -26.34 -8.41 9.18
C PRO A 46 -26.46 -9.87 8.82
N ALA A 47 -26.09 -10.25 7.60
CA ALA A 47 -25.95 -11.67 7.31
C ALA A 47 -25.13 -12.26 8.46
N PRO A 48 -25.60 -13.34 9.14
CA PRO A 48 -24.96 -13.80 10.35
C PRO A 48 -23.49 -14.01 10.04
N THR A 49 -22.64 -13.11 10.55
CA THR A 49 -21.20 -13.29 10.51
C THR A 49 -20.97 -14.60 11.18
N ALA A 50 -20.26 -15.53 10.50
CA ALA A 50 -19.89 -16.78 11.13
C ALA A 50 -19.18 -16.39 12.42
N GLN A 51 -19.76 -16.75 13.56
CA GLN A 51 -18.99 -16.68 14.79
C GLN A 51 -17.80 -17.64 14.59
N SER A 52 -16.65 -17.32 15.12
CA SER A 52 -15.47 -18.18 15.08
C SER A 52 -15.80 -19.61 15.54
N SER A 53 -16.77 -19.73 16.42
CA SER A 53 -17.33 -20.98 16.91
C SER A 53 -18.00 -21.88 15.85
N ASP A 54 -18.37 -21.38 14.67
CA ASP A 54 -19.00 -22.18 13.62
C ASP A 54 -18.00 -23.01 12.79
N TYR A 55 -16.73 -22.62 12.80
CA TYR A 55 -15.65 -23.33 12.10
C TYR A 55 -15.00 -24.37 13.01
N VAL A 56 -14.42 -25.38 12.41
CA VAL A 56 -13.68 -26.45 13.12
C VAL A 56 -12.24 -26.55 12.60
N ASP A 57 -11.37 -27.20 13.35
CA ASP A 57 -10.05 -27.57 12.85
C ASP A 57 -10.22 -28.42 11.58
N PRO A 58 -9.58 -28.10 10.45
CA PRO A 58 -9.61 -28.90 9.23
C PRO A 58 -9.26 -30.36 9.44
N ALA A 59 -8.53 -30.71 10.50
CA ALA A 59 -8.24 -32.09 10.88
C ALA A 59 -9.51 -32.90 11.19
N GLU A 60 -10.57 -32.26 11.70
CA GLU A 60 -11.85 -32.95 11.97
C GLU A 60 -12.49 -33.46 10.67
N CYS A 61 -12.38 -32.67 9.57
CA CYS A 61 -12.89 -33.14 8.27
C CYS A 61 -12.12 -34.36 7.77
N THR A 62 -10.81 -34.39 8.00
CA THR A 62 -9.94 -35.49 7.51
C THR A 62 -10.13 -36.78 8.25
N ARG A 63 -10.73 -36.78 9.45
CA ARG A 63 -11.05 -38.00 10.22
C ARG A 63 -12.04 -38.90 9.47
N CYS A 64 -13.01 -38.32 8.79
CA CYS A 64 -14.04 -39.04 8.04
C CYS A 64 -13.76 -39.05 6.53
N HIS A 65 -13.18 -37.99 5.95
CA HIS A 65 -12.95 -37.81 4.52
C HIS A 65 -11.49 -38.04 4.14
N ARG A 66 -10.86 -39.15 4.61
CA ARG A 66 -9.41 -39.42 4.49
C ARG A 66 -8.91 -39.43 3.04
N ASP A 67 -9.61 -40.12 2.16
CA ASP A 67 -9.16 -40.30 0.76
C ASP A 67 -9.26 -38.98 -0.01
N VAL A 68 -10.38 -38.27 0.15
CA VAL A 68 -10.56 -36.93 -0.45
C VAL A 68 -9.52 -35.94 0.07
N ALA A 69 -9.23 -35.97 1.37
CA ALA A 69 -8.22 -35.08 1.94
C ALA A 69 -6.80 -35.42 1.43
N ALA A 70 -6.51 -36.72 1.21
CA ALA A 70 -5.20 -37.16 0.73
C ALA A 70 -4.94 -36.72 -0.72
N THR A 71 -5.95 -36.73 -1.60
CA THR A 71 -5.85 -36.23 -2.97
C THR A 71 -5.84 -34.71 -3.01
N TYR A 72 -6.75 -34.06 -2.25
CA TYR A 72 -6.85 -32.61 -2.18
C TYR A 72 -5.54 -31.93 -1.75
N ARG A 73 -4.85 -32.46 -0.74
CA ARG A 73 -3.56 -31.94 -0.29
C ARG A 73 -2.46 -31.94 -1.36
N LYS A 74 -2.63 -32.67 -2.48
CA LYS A 74 -1.74 -32.66 -3.62
C LYS A 74 -2.07 -31.58 -4.65
N THR A 75 -3.29 -31.02 -4.57
CA THR A 75 -3.73 -29.96 -5.50
C THR A 75 -3.00 -28.64 -5.28
N GLY A 76 -3.05 -27.75 -6.25
CA GLY A 76 -2.51 -26.40 -6.12
C GLY A 76 -3.16 -25.62 -4.97
N MET A 77 -4.48 -25.73 -4.79
CA MET A 77 -5.21 -25.07 -3.71
C MET A 77 -4.81 -25.60 -2.32
N GLY A 78 -4.70 -26.92 -2.17
CA GLY A 78 -4.28 -27.55 -0.89
C GLY A 78 -2.82 -27.23 -0.51
N ARG A 79 -2.01 -26.74 -1.44
CA ARG A 79 -0.61 -26.37 -1.25
C ARG A 79 -0.33 -24.89 -1.50
N SER A 80 -1.37 -24.06 -1.54
CA SER A 80 -1.25 -22.65 -1.89
C SER A 80 -0.51 -21.81 -0.85
N PHE A 81 -0.42 -22.30 0.40
CA PHE A 81 0.29 -21.68 1.51
C PHE A 81 0.82 -22.76 2.46
N SER A 82 2.06 -22.63 2.90
CA SER A 82 2.67 -23.59 3.85
C SER A 82 3.79 -22.95 4.66
N LYS A 83 4.11 -23.56 5.81
CA LYS A 83 5.36 -23.23 6.51
C LYS A 83 6.54 -23.62 5.63
N ALA A 84 7.54 -22.75 5.62
CA ALA A 84 8.78 -23.04 4.88
C ALA A 84 9.54 -24.18 5.53
N SER A 85 10.01 -25.10 4.72
CA SER A 85 10.80 -26.25 5.16
C SER A 85 11.77 -26.69 4.09
N ALA A 86 13.02 -26.86 4.47
CA ALA A 86 14.04 -27.41 3.58
C ALA A 86 13.72 -28.84 3.08
N ALA A 87 12.86 -29.58 3.79
CA ALA A 87 12.44 -30.93 3.39
C ALA A 87 11.33 -30.90 2.32
N SER A 88 10.49 -29.84 2.27
CA SER A 88 9.42 -29.65 1.29
C SER A 88 9.82 -28.74 0.13
N ALA A 89 11.05 -28.25 0.11
CA ALA A 89 11.57 -27.40 -0.96
C ALA A 89 11.64 -28.19 -2.27
N VAL A 90 11.06 -27.64 -3.32
CA VAL A 90 11.17 -28.15 -4.71
C VAL A 90 12.23 -27.40 -5.48
N GLU A 91 12.72 -26.31 -4.93
CA GLU A 91 13.71 -25.38 -5.44
C GLU A 91 15.13 -25.89 -5.23
N ASP A 92 16.03 -25.52 -6.11
CA ASP A 92 17.47 -25.76 -5.95
C ASP A 92 18.17 -24.55 -5.31
N PHE A 93 18.38 -24.61 -4.00
CA PHE A 93 19.09 -23.59 -3.22
C PHE A 93 20.62 -23.67 -3.35
N ALA A 94 21.15 -24.66 -4.03
CA ALA A 94 22.60 -24.84 -4.20
C ALA A 94 23.10 -24.34 -5.55
N ARG A 95 22.21 -24.18 -6.51
CA ARG A 95 22.57 -23.88 -7.89
C ARG A 95 21.79 -22.66 -8.40
N ALA A 96 22.54 -21.70 -8.99
CA ALA A 96 21.96 -20.47 -9.53
C ALA A 96 21.02 -19.74 -8.53
N ASN A 97 21.35 -19.82 -7.24
CA ASN A 97 20.56 -19.31 -6.12
C ASN A 97 20.78 -17.80 -5.87
N THR A 98 21.29 -17.07 -6.83
CA THR A 98 21.59 -15.64 -6.74
C THR A 98 20.89 -14.86 -7.84
N VAL A 99 20.32 -13.72 -7.48
CA VAL A 99 19.70 -12.75 -8.38
C VAL A 99 20.42 -11.42 -8.24
N ASP A 100 21.11 -10.97 -9.28
CA ASP A 100 21.70 -9.63 -9.34
C ASP A 100 20.69 -8.68 -9.99
N HIS A 101 20.00 -7.88 -9.18
CA HIS A 101 18.99 -6.92 -9.65
C HIS A 101 19.67 -5.61 -10.06
N ARG A 102 19.89 -5.44 -11.37
CA ARG A 102 20.66 -4.31 -11.91
C ARG A 102 19.99 -2.94 -11.70
N LEU A 103 18.67 -2.88 -11.70
CA LEU A 103 17.93 -1.62 -11.57
C LEU A 103 18.12 -0.98 -10.20
N SER A 104 18.09 -1.77 -9.12
CA SER A 104 18.28 -1.27 -7.74
C SER A 104 19.73 -1.40 -7.25
N GLY A 105 20.60 -2.10 -7.98
CA GLY A 105 21.96 -2.41 -7.52
C GLY A 105 22.05 -3.41 -6.37
N MET A 106 20.93 -4.10 -6.07
CA MET A 106 20.85 -5.12 -5.03
C MET A 106 21.28 -6.48 -5.57
N ARG A 107 21.83 -7.29 -4.69
CA ARG A 107 22.10 -8.69 -4.90
C ARG A 107 21.35 -9.52 -3.87
N TYR A 108 20.59 -10.48 -4.32
CA TYR A 108 19.84 -11.43 -3.48
C TYR A 108 20.43 -12.82 -3.58
N GLU A 109 20.48 -13.54 -2.48
CA GLU A 109 20.98 -14.90 -2.40
C GLU A 109 20.01 -15.77 -1.59
N MET A 110 19.59 -16.90 -2.18
CA MET A 110 18.70 -17.86 -1.55
C MET A 110 19.54 -18.93 -0.85
N ILE A 111 19.43 -19.01 0.47
CA ILE A 111 20.33 -19.81 1.32
C ILE A 111 19.55 -20.92 2.02
N LYS A 112 20.13 -22.12 2.01
CA LYS A 112 19.69 -23.26 2.82
C LYS A 112 20.78 -23.58 3.86
N ARG A 113 20.45 -23.44 5.14
CA ARG A 113 21.40 -23.63 6.24
C ARG A 113 20.72 -24.29 7.43
N ASN A 114 21.29 -25.38 7.93
CA ASN A 114 20.79 -26.12 9.11
C ASN A 114 19.32 -26.55 9.04
N GLY A 115 18.79 -26.81 7.85
CA GLY A 115 17.41 -27.21 7.66
C GLY A 115 16.41 -26.04 7.54
N GLU A 116 16.87 -24.82 7.70
CA GLU A 116 16.12 -23.58 7.51
C GLU A 116 16.48 -22.90 6.18
N LEU A 117 15.58 -22.03 5.71
CA LEU A 117 15.72 -21.28 4.47
C LEU A 117 15.82 -19.79 4.79
N PHE A 118 16.66 -19.09 4.04
CA PHE A 118 16.89 -17.66 4.18
C PHE A 118 16.97 -16.99 2.82
N GLU A 119 16.60 -15.72 2.78
CA GLU A 119 16.92 -14.80 1.69
C GLU A 119 17.86 -13.72 2.24
N ARG A 120 18.99 -13.51 1.57
CA ARG A 120 20.01 -12.55 1.93
C ARG A 120 20.12 -11.50 0.85
N ARG A 121 20.03 -10.24 1.23
CA ARG A 121 20.28 -9.09 0.36
C ARG A 121 21.61 -8.44 0.72
N SER A 122 22.31 -7.91 -0.28
CA SER A 122 23.46 -7.05 -0.12
C SER A 122 23.55 -6.01 -1.25
N GLN A 123 24.30 -4.95 -1.01
CA GLN A 123 24.70 -3.97 -2.01
C GLN A 123 26.22 -3.86 -2.07
N ARG A 124 26.74 -3.24 -3.14
CA ARG A 124 28.13 -2.84 -3.23
C ARG A 124 28.30 -1.45 -2.63
N GLY A 125 29.08 -1.33 -1.56
CA GLY A 125 29.40 -0.07 -0.90
C GLY A 125 30.45 0.75 -1.65
N PHE A 126 30.77 1.92 -1.10
CA PHE A 126 31.78 2.85 -1.62
C PHE A 126 33.17 2.20 -1.80
N ASP A 127 33.59 1.37 -0.85
CA ASP A 127 34.87 0.65 -0.87
C ASP A 127 34.85 -0.63 -1.75
N GLY A 128 33.74 -0.88 -2.45
CA GLY A 128 33.55 -2.05 -3.30
C GLY A 128 33.20 -3.34 -2.54
N LYS A 129 33.13 -3.30 -1.20
CA LYS A 129 32.68 -4.42 -0.38
C LYS A 129 31.17 -4.47 -0.28
N GLU A 130 30.66 -5.60 0.24
CA GLU A 130 29.25 -5.71 0.55
C GLU A 130 28.89 -4.79 1.72
N THR A 131 27.77 -4.08 1.55
CA THR A 131 27.15 -3.22 2.55
C THR A 131 25.65 -3.44 2.58
N ASN A 132 24.96 -2.87 3.56
CA ASN A 132 23.51 -2.97 3.75
C ASN A 132 23.04 -4.42 3.71
N VAL A 133 23.82 -5.31 4.33
CA VAL A 133 23.52 -6.74 4.36
C VAL A 133 22.34 -6.99 5.28
N MET A 134 21.30 -7.64 4.74
CA MET A 134 20.15 -8.10 5.48
C MET A 134 19.89 -9.56 5.13
N GLU A 135 19.62 -10.40 6.12
CA GLU A 135 19.33 -11.83 5.92
C GLU A 135 18.07 -12.16 6.72
N GLU A 136 17.00 -12.54 6.00
CA GLU A 136 15.73 -12.85 6.60
C GLU A 136 15.42 -14.33 6.46
N ARG A 137 14.89 -14.89 7.54
CA ARG A 137 14.40 -16.26 7.53
C ARG A 137 13.11 -16.34 6.74
N ILE A 138 13.03 -17.32 5.86
CA ILE A 138 11.80 -17.68 5.16
C ILE A 138 10.93 -18.48 6.12
N ASP A 139 9.82 -17.92 6.57
CA ASP A 139 8.89 -18.55 7.51
C ASP A 139 7.76 -19.28 6.79
N TYR A 140 7.27 -18.71 5.68
CA TYR A 140 6.16 -19.27 4.90
C TYR A 140 6.45 -19.19 3.40
N VAL A 141 5.68 -20.00 2.67
CA VAL A 141 5.69 -20.06 1.20
C VAL A 141 4.27 -19.84 0.70
N ILE A 142 4.07 -18.90 -0.20
CA ILE A 142 2.87 -18.73 -1.02
C ILE A 142 3.09 -19.41 -2.36
N GLY A 143 2.13 -20.19 -2.80
CA GLY A 143 2.19 -20.90 -4.09
C GLY A 143 2.56 -22.36 -3.95
N SER A 144 1.92 -23.18 -4.77
CA SER A 144 2.04 -24.65 -4.74
C SER A 144 3.35 -25.19 -5.32
N GLY A 145 4.10 -24.36 -6.03
CA GLY A 145 5.24 -24.78 -6.84
C GLY A 145 4.88 -25.33 -8.23
N ASN A 146 3.60 -25.33 -8.61
CA ASN A 146 3.22 -25.71 -9.96
C ASN A 146 3.61 -24.65 -11.02
N HIS A 147 3.61 -23.36 -10.61
CA HIS A 147 3.97 -22.21 -11.44
C HIS A 147 5.04 -21.35 -10.77
N ALA A 148 4.81 -20.96 -9.52
CA ALA A 148 5.73 -20.13 -8.75
C ALA A 148 5.65 -20.46 -7.26
N ARG A 149 6.66 -19.98 -6.52
CA ARG A 149 6.71 -19.91 -5.05
C ARG A 149 7.32 -18.59 -4.62
N THR A 150 6.54 -17.81 -3.91
CA THR A 150 6.94 -16.56 -3.25
C THR A 150 7.14 -16.81 -1.77
N TYR A 151 8.06 -16.12 -1.16
CA TYR A 151 8.50 -16.38 0.21
C TYR A 151 8.11 -15.25 1.14
N LEU A 152 7.79 -15.61 2.39
CA LEU A 152 7.40 -14.66 3.41
C LEU A 152 8.29 -14.81 4.64
N HIS A 153 8.70 -13.66 5.17
CA HIS A 153 9.29 -13.49 6.48
C HIS A 153 8.24 -13.02 7.49
N ARG A 154 8.32 -13.47 8.74
CA ARG A 154 7.51 -12.95 9.83
C ARG A 154 8.32 -11.96 10.65
N ALA A 155 8.06 -10.68 10.47
CA ALA A 155 8.70 -9.60 11.23
C ALA A 155 8.39 -9.67 12.73
N ALA A 156 9.20 -9.01 13.54
CA ALA A 156 9.10 -9.01 15.00
C ALA A 156 7.75 -8.46 15.51
N ASN A 157 7.16 -7.50 14.81
CA ASN A 157 5.84 -6.94 15.09
C ASN A 157 4.65 -7.84 14.67
N GLY A 158 4.93 -9.02 14.06
CA GLY A 158 3.92 -9.98 13.64
C GLY A 158 3.38 -9.79 12.23
N GLN A 159 3.85 -8.81 11.48
CA GLN A 159 3.57 -8.67 10.05
C GLN A 159 4.17 -9.82 9.25
N LEU A 160 3.61 -10.10 8.09
CA LEU A 160 4.22 -10.97 7.08
C LEU A 160 4.75 -10.10 5.96
N ILE A 161 6.04 -10.23 5.70
CA ILE A 161 6.73 -9.46 4.66
C ILE A 161 7.00 -10.38 3.48
N GLU A 162 6.62 -9.96 2.29
CA GLU A 162 6.98 -10.63 1.04
C GLU A 162 8.44 -10.37 0.72
N LEU A 163 9.17 -11.44 0.44
CA LEU A 163 10.58 -11.36 0.07
C LEU A 163 10.74 -11.13 -1.44
N PRO A 164 11.78 -10.38 -1.84
CA PRO A 164 11.95 -9.90 -3.21
C PRO A 164 12.13 -10.98 -4.28
N VAL A 165 12.53 -12.19 -3.92
CA VAL A 165 12.85 -13.24 -4.90
C VAL A 165 11.82 -14.37 -4.87
N THR A 166 11.31 -14.72 -6.03
CA THR A 166 10.36 -15.81 -6.28
C THR A 166 11.04 -16.90 -7.11
N TRP A 167 10.72 -18.16 -6.82
CA TRP A 167 11.05 -19.28 -7.67
C TRP A 167 9.93 -19.56 -8.68
N TYR A 168 10.30 -19.69 -9.95
CA TYR A 168 9.39 -19.97 -11.08
C TYR A 168 9.67 -21.34 -11.67
N ALA A 169 8.61 -22.12 -11.89
CA ALA A 169 8.71 -23.52 -12.33
C ALA A 169 9.03 -23.68 -13.82
N GLU A 170 8.96 -22.63 -14.62
CA GLU A 170 9.27 -22.66 -16.06
C GLU A 170 10.72 -23.11 -16.29
N SER A 171 10.98 -23.82 -17.39
CA SER A 171 12.34 -24.23 -17.81
C SER A 171 13.13 -25.04 -16.76
N LYS A 172 12.45 -25.85 -15.96
CA LYS A 172 12.99 -26.67 -14.84
C LYS A 172 13.27 -25.89 -13.54
N GLY A 173 12.77 -24.68 -13.45
CA GLY A 173 12.89 -23.83 -12.28
C GLY A 173 14.07 -22.85 -12.34
N TYR A 174 13.79 -21.62 -11.96
CA TYR A 174 14.79 -20.56 -11.82
C TYR A 174 14.31 -19.49 -10.83
N TRP A 175 15.24 -18.68 -10.35
CA TRP A 175 14.99 -17.57 -9.44
C TRP A 175 14.92 -16.26 -10.23
N ALA A 176 13.92 -15.42 -9.92
CA ALA A 176 13.79 -14.06 -10.45
C ALA A 176 13.07 -13.18 -9.44
N MET A 177 12.99 -11.89 -9.73
CA MET A 177 12.27 -10.97 -8.86
C MET A 177 10.80 -11.37 -8.73
N SER A 178 10.24 -11.16 -7.53
CA SER A 178 8.81 -11.32 -7.26
C SER A 178 8.00 -10.27 -8.05
N PRO A 179 6.73 -10.52 -8.38
CA PRO A 179 5.90 -9.56 -9.11
C PRO A 179 5.85 -8.20 -8.40
N GLY A 180 6.08 -7.12 -9.15
CA GLY A 180 6.16 -5.75 -8.63
C GLY A 180 7.51 -5.36 -8.01
N TYR A 181 8.52 -6.24 -8.09
CA TYR A 181 9.86 -5.94 -7.58
C TYR A 181 10.89 -5.67 -8.69
N ASP A 182 10.59 -5.92 -9.96
CA ASP A 182 11.52 -5.63 -11.07
C ASP A 182 11.50 -4.13 -11.44
N GLN A 183 11.77 -3.28 -10.45
CA GLN A 183 11.77 -1.83 -10.53
C GLN A 183 12.97 -1.24 -9.79
N LYS A 184 13.40 -0.02 -10.18
CA LYS A 184 14.52 0.69 -9.56
C LYS A 184 14.28 0.94 -8.05
N HIS A 185 13.10 1.46 -7.70
CA HIS A 185 12.69 1.80 -6.34
C HIS A 185 11.65 0.81 -5.83
N GLN A 186 12.05 -0.45 -5.77
CA GLN A 186 11.21 -1.53 -5.26
C GLN A 186 11.16 -1.52 -3.71
N LYS A 187 10.11 -2.13 -3.14
CA LYS A 187 9.87 -2.11 -1.67
C LYS A 187 10.84 -2.98 -0.85
N ASP A 188 11.74 -3.72 -1.48
CA ASP A 188 12.72 -4.61 -0.83
C ASP A 188 12.06 -5.50 0.27
N PHE A 189 12.61 -5.60 1.46
CA PHE A 189 12.05 -6.36 2.59
C PHE A 189 10.97 -5.62 3.38
N PHE A 190 10.17 -4.76 2.72
CA PHE A 190 9.12 -3.93 3.36
C PHE A 190 7.72 -4.11 2.80
N ARG A 191 7.54 -4.99 1.83
CA ARG A 191 6.21 -5.24 1.27
C ARG A 191 5.41 -6.13 2.20
N ALA A 192 4.58 -5.53 3.03
CA ALA A 192 3.68 -6.27 3.90
C ALA A 192 2.61 -7.01 3.08
N ILE A 193 2.30 -8.24 3.49
CA ILE A 193 1.20 -9.03 2.94
C ILE A 193 -0.12 -8.48 3.46
N LYS A 194 -1.05 -8.26 2.52
CA LYS A 194 -2.42 -7.87 2.84
C LYS A 194 -3.30 -9.09 3.17
N PRO A 195 -4.37 -8.90 3.96
CA PRO A 195 -5.34 -9.97 4.23
C PRO A 195 -6.02 -10.52 2.98
N GLU A 196 -6.17 -9.71 1.95
CA GLU A 196 -6.70 -10.09 0.64
C GLU A 196 -5.84 -11.18 -0.02
N CYS A 197 -4.51 -11.10 0.10
CA CYS A 197 -3.60 -12.15 -0.35
C CYS A 197 -3.90 -13.48 0.37
N MET A 198 -4.07 -13.40 1.70
CA MET A 198 -4.38 -14.57 2.54
C MET A 198 -5.79 -15.11 2.27
N PHE A 199 -6.73 -14.26 1.83
CA PHE A 199 -8.07 -14.71 1.46
C PHE A 199 -8.04 -15.74 0.32
N CYS A 200 -7.16 -15.58 -0.67
CA CYS A 200 -7.03 -16.47 -1.82
C CYS A 200 -6.05 -17.63 -1.60
N HIS A 201 -5.13 -17.53 -0.64
CA HIS A 201 -4.05 -18.49 -0.46
C HIS A 201 -4.14 -19.32 0.82
N ASN A 202 -4.99 -18.93 1.79
CA ASN A 202 -5.05 -19.53 3.12
C ASN A 202 -6.46 -20.01 3.47
N GLY A 203 -6.55 -20.93 4.43
CA GLY A 203 -7.81 -21.28 5.08
C GLY A 203 -8.34 -20.12 5.94
N TYR A 204 -9.42 -20.39 6.70
CA TYR A 204 -9.87 -19.40 7.69
C TYR A 204 -8.84 -19.30 8.81
N PRO A 205 -8.27 -18.10 9.08
CA PRO A 205 -7.42 -17.93 10.24
C PRO A 205 -8.24 -18.26 11.49
N ASN A 206 -7.69 -19.08 12.39
CA ASN A 206 -8.37 -19.41 13.63
C ASN A 206 -8.65 -18.15 14.43
N SER A 207 -9.92 -17.90 14.61
CA SER A 207 -10.46 -16.76 15.36
C SER A 207 -10.71 -17.11 16.83
N ASP A 208 -10.21 -18.24 17.33
CA ASP A 208 -10.35 -18.64 18.73
C ASP A 208 -9.49 -17.82 19.72
N THR A 209 -8.68 -16.90 19.21
CA THR A 209 -8.07 -15.88 20.05
C THR A 209 -9.10 -14.78 20.33
N LYS A 210 -9.44 -14.63 21.63
CA LYS A 210 -10.20 -13.47 22.12
C LYS A 210 -9.65 -12.18 21.54
N PRO A 211 -10.47 -11.13 21.38
CA PRO A 211 -10.04 -9.83 20.83
C PRO A 211 -8.81 -9.21 21.51
N ASP A 212 -8.38 -9.75 22.65
CA ASP A 212 -7.35 -9.16 23.51
C ASP A 212 -5.90 -9.63 23.26
N ALA A 213 -5.68 -10.56 22.34
CA ALA A 213 -4.33 -11.02 22.03
C ALA A 213 -4.21 -11.41 20.54
N GLY A 214 -3.89 -10.45 19.69
CA GLY A 214 -3.57 -10.69 18.29
C GLY A 214 -4.79 -10.87 17.40
N SER A 215 -5.87 -10.11 17.64
CA SER A 215 -6.91 -9.93 16.63
C SER A 215 -6.25 -9.39 15.36
N LEU A 216 -6.66 -9.93 14.22
CA LEU A 216 -6.39 -9.34 12.92
C LEU A 216 -6.79 -7.84 12.97
N HIS A 217 -5.86 -6.98 13.34
CA HIS A 217 -5.97 -5.56 13.06
C HIS A 217 -5.77 -5.44 11.55
N LEU A 218 -6.88 -5.64 10.84
CA LEU A 218 -6.97 -5.61 9.40
C LEU A 218 -6.99 -4.16 8.98
N ASP A 219 -5.81 -3.58 8.93
CA ASP A 219 -5.62 -2.27 8.40
C ASP A 219 -5.19 -2.35 6.94
N ALA A 220 -6.18 -2.57 6.08
CA ALA A 220 -5.98 -2.61 4.64
C ALA A 220 -5.48 -1.25 4.11
N ALA A 221 -5.76 -0.16 4.84
CA ALA A 221 -5.43 1.19 4.40
C ALA A 221 -3.93 1.52 4.51
N LEU A 222 -3.21 0.88 5.45
CA LEU A 222 -1.79 1.16 5.71
C LEU A 222 -0.84 -0.01 5.45
N ASP A 223 -1.26 -1.06 4.76
CA ASP A 223 -0.43 -2.27 4.53
C ASP A 223 0.16 -2.88 5.82
N ARG A 224 -0.54 -2.78 6.98
CA ARG A 224 -0.02 -3.13 8.32
C ARG A 224 -0.77 -4.25 9.00
N SER A 225 -1.04 -5.32 8.30
CA SER A 225 -1.77 -6.46 8.86
C SER A 225 -0.89 -7.32 9.76
N ILE A 226 -1.31 -7.48 11.00
CA ILE A 226 -0.68 -8.41 11.95
C ILE A 226 -1.43 -9.74 11.88
N PHE A 227 -0.70 -10.82 11.65
CA PHE A 227 -1.26 -12.15 11.51
C PHE A 227 -1.06 -13.00 12.77
N PRO A 228 -2.01 -13.91 13.09
CA PRO A 228 -1.84 -14.86 14.19
C PRO A 228 -0.53 -15.65 14.09
N ALA A 229 0.05 -16.01 15.21
CA ALA A 229 1.31 -16.77 15.26
C ALA A 229 1.23 -18.13 14.54
N GLN A 230 0.04 -18.72 14.48
CA GLN A 230 -0.23 -19.94 13.71
C GLN A 230 -1.23 -19.64 12.61
N LEU A 231 -0.85 -19.96 11.39
CA LEU A 231 -1.69 -19.82 10.20
C LEU A 231 -2.05 -21.20 9.66
N PRO A 232 -3.30 -21.40 9.17
CA PRO A 232 -3.66 -22.61 8.46
C PRO A 232 -2.81 -22.81 7.20
N GLU A 233 -2.61 -24.04 6.78
CA GLU A 233 -1.89 -24.34 5.53
C GLU A 233 -2.88 -24.54 4.38
N GLY A 234 -2.64 -23.84 3.27
CA GLY A 234 -3.43 -23.90 2.05
C GLY A 234 -4.89 -23.48 2.20
N ILE A 235 -5.66 -23.67 1.16
CA ILE A 235 -7.11 -23.49 1.18
C ILE A 235 -7.72 -24.73 1.85
N ASP A 236 -8.49 -24.56 2.92
CA ASP A 236 -9.12 -25.68 3.61
C ASP A 236 -10.51 -26.03 3.06
N CYS A 237 -11.06 -27.14 3.55
CA CYS A 237 -12.36 -27.66 3.10
C CYS A 237 -13.48 -26.64 3.28
N GLN A 238 -13.44 -25.88 4.37
CA GLN A 238 -14.51 -24.95 4.76
C GLN A 238 -14.58 -23.71 3.86
N ARG A 239 -13.51 -23.40 3.11
CA ARG A 239 -13.52 -22.34 2.10
C ARG A 239 -14.51 -22.60 0.96
N CYS A 240 -14.76 -23.87 0.65
CA CYS A 240 -15.69 -24.29 -0.40
C CYS A 240 -17.00 -24.89 0.16
N HIS A 241 -16.93 -25.50 1.35
CA HIS A 241 -18.06 -26.20 1.96
C HIS A 241 -18.77 -25.41 3.07
N GLY A 242 -18.22 -24.26 3.48
CA GLY A 242 -18.75 -23.46 4.61
C GLY A 242 -18.39 -24.04 5.98
N PRO A 243 -18.90 -23.43 7.06
CA PRO A 243 -18.58 -23.79 8.43
C PRO A 243 -18.91 -25.23 8.75
N GLY A 244 -17.97 -25.98 9.37
CA GLY A 244 -18.06 -27.41 9.57
C GLY A 244 -18.67 -27.87 10.88
N ARG A 245 -18.82 -27.02 11.90
CA ARG A 245 -19.23 -27.43 13.26
C ARG A 245 -20.55 -28.20 13.28
N ALA A 246 -21.60 -27.62 12.72
CA ALA A 246 -22.92 -28.27 12.67
C ALA A 246 -22.88 -29.61 11.92
N HIS A 247 -21.99 -29.72 10.92
CA HIS A 247 -21.80 -30.97 10.17
C HIS A 247 -21.12 -32.06 11.03
N VAL A 248 -20.04 -31.69 11.71
CA VAL A 248 -19.32 -32.62 12.61
C VAL A 248 -20.22 -33.08 13.75
N GLU A 249 -20.99 -32.18 14.37
CA GLU A 249 -21.94 -32.51 15.41
C GLU A 249 -23.03 -33.47 14.90
N ALA A 250 -23.66 -33.14 13.76
CA ALA A 250 -24.67 -34.00 13.17
C ALA A 250 -24.14 -35.38 12.74
N ALA A 251 -22.89 -35.41 12.23
CA ALA A 251 -22.25 -36.66 11.82
C ALA A 251 -21.82 -37.52 13.02
N SER A 252 -21.59 -36.91 14.18
CA SER A 252 -21.23 -37.60 15.42
C SER A 252 -22.46 -38.11 16.22
N ASP A 253 -23.65 -37.61 15.92
CA ASP A 253 -24.91 -38.05 16.52
C ASP A 253 -25.42 -39.30 15.80
N SER A 254 -25.41 -40.43 16.50
CA SER A 254 -25.86 -41.71 15.98
C SER A 254 -27.37 -41.76 15.58
N HIS A 255 -28.16 -40.76 15.99
CA HIS A 255 -29.58 -40.63 15.65
C HIS A 255 -29.82 -39.73 14.43
N SER A 256 -28.79 -39.08 13.92
CA SER A 256 -28.93 -38.24 12.75
C SER A 256 -29.02 -39.02 11.46
N SER A 257 -30.04 -38.75 10.65
CA SER A 257 -30.13 -39.33 9.31
C SER A 257 -29.05 -38.77 8.39
N ALA A 258 -28.66 -39.57 7.38
CA ALA A 258 -27.71 -39.12 6.35
C ALA A 258 -28.16 -37.83 5.60
N GLU A 259 -29.46 -37.63 5.48
CA GLU A 259 -30.04 -36.42 4.88
C GLU A 259 -29.82 -35.20 5.79
N ARG A 260 -30.09 -35.36 7.10
CA ARG A 260 -29.83 -34.31 8.09
C ARG A 260 -28.34 -33.92 8.11
N VAL A 261 -27.45 -34.88 8.15
CA VAL A 261 -25.99 -34.65 8.09
C VAL A 261 -25.60 -33.89 6.84
N ARG A 262 -26.14 -34.28 5.67
CA ARG A 262 -25.84 -33.58 4.41
C ARG A 262 -26.41 -32.15 4.33
N ALA A 263 -27.49 -31.85 5.05
CA ALA A 263 -28.12 -30.53 5.06
C ALA A 263 -27.34 -29.51 5.92
N THR A 264 -26.40 -29.96 6.76
CA THR A 264 -25.62 -29.08 7.64
C THR A 264 -24.35 -28.53 7.01
N ILE A 265 -24.06 -28.87 5.74
CA ILE A 265 -22.87 -28.39 5.03
C ILE A 265 -23.20 -28.16 3.56
N VAL A 266 -22.54 -27.17 2.97
CA VAL A 266 -22.71 -26.87 1.55
C VAL A 266 -21.96 -27.89 0.70
N ASN A 267 -22.64 -28.42 -0.32
CA ASN A 267 -21.98 -29.15 -1.41
C ASN A 267 -22.07 -28.30 -2.68
N PRO A 268 -20.96 -27.72 -3.15
CA PRO A 268 -20.96 -26.85 -4.34
C PRO A 268 -21.61 -27.49 -5.57
N ALA A 269 -21.43 -28.79 -5.80
CA ALA A 269 -22.01 -29.50 -6.93
C ALA A 269 -23.56 -29.56 -6.92
N ARG A 270 -24.19 -29.26 -5.77
CA ARG A 270 -25.67 -29.23 -5.61
C ARG A 270 -26.25 -27.82 -5.65
N LEU A 271 -25.41 -26.80 -5.72
CA LEU A 271 -25.84 -25.41 -5.86
C LEU A 271 -26.35 -25.14 -7.28
N GLY A 272 -27.21 -24.14 -7.43
CA GLY A 272 -27.53 -23.62 -8.76
C GLY A 272 -26.26 -23.06 -9.44
N ARG A 273 -26.28 -23.06 -10.76
CA ARG A 273 -25.11 -22.72 -11.62
C ARG A 273 -24.36 -21.47 -11.14
N GLU A 274 -25.06 -20.40 -10.86
CA GLU A 274 -24.45 -19.13 -10.42
C GLU A 274 -23.75 -19.28 -9.07
N ARG A 275 -24.44 -19.83 -8.06
CA ARG A 275 -23.84 -20.06 -6.72
C ARG A 275 -22.67 -21.04 -6.76
N GLN A 276 -22.73 -22.03 -7.67
CA GLN A 276 -21.62 -22.95 -7.90
C GLN A 276 -20.39 -22.23 -8.45
N LEU A 277 -20.58 -21.33 -9.41
CA LEU A 277 -19.49 -20.52 -9.98
C LEU A 277 -18.90 -19.58 -8.93
N GLU A 278 -19.72 -18.93 -8.11
CA GLU A 278 -19.26 -17.98 -7.08
C GLU A 278 -18.34 -18.61 -6.03
N VAL A 279 -18.50 -19.89 -5.72
CA VAL A 279 -17.55 -20.62 -4.85
C VAL A 279 -16.13 -20.59 -5.44
N CYS A 280 -15.99 -20.67 -6.76
CA CYS A 280 -14.68 -20.57 -7.41
C CYS A 280 -14.27 -19.11 -7.62
N MET A 281 -15.23 -18.26 -7.97
CA MET A 281 -15.02 -16.85 -8.31
C MET A 281 -14.52 -16.03 -7.11
N GLN A 282 -14.74 -16.46 -5.86
CA GLN A 282 -14.20 -15.77 -4.69
C GLN A 282 -12.68 -15.54 -4.76
N CYS A 283 -11.94 -16.42 -5.50
CA CYS A 283 -10.49 -16.35 -5.67
C CYS A 283 -10.05 -16.34 -7.15
N HIS A 284 -10.89 -16.79 -8.08
CA HIS A 284 -10.54 -16.97 -9.49
C HIS A 284 -11.27 -15.98 -10.43
N LEU A 285 -11.89 -14.93 -9.88
CA LEU A 285 -12.47 -13.83 -10.65
C LEU A 285 -11.70 -12.54 -10.36
N GLU A 286 -10.61 -12.37 -11.01
CA GLU A 286 -9.93 -11.08 -11.15
C GLU A 286 -10.29 -10.52 -12.53
N THR A 287 -10.52 -9.23 -12.63
CA THR A 287 -10.89 -8.56 -13.89
C THR A 287 -9.70 -7.81 -14.47
N SER A 288 -8.79 -7.37 -13.61
CA SER A 288 -7.57 -6.64 -13.93
C SER A 288 -6.66 -6.56 -12.70
N TYR A 289 -5.33 -6.47 -12.92
CA TYR A 289 -4.38 -6.08 -11.87
C TYR A 289 -4.42 -4.57 -11.56
N LEU A 290 -5.10 -3.79 -12.42
CA LEU A 290 -5.36 -2.37 -12.17
C LEU A 290 -6.47 -2.23 -11.13
N GLU A 291 -6.22 -1.46 -10.11
CA GLU A 291 -7.22 -1.14 -9.08
C GLU A 291 -8.03 0.11 -9.45
N PRO A 292 -9.28 0.19 -8.99
CA PRO A 292 -10.03 -0.82 -8.25
C PRO A 292 -10.65 -1.88 -9.18
N ASN A 293 -10.23 -3.13 -9.05
CA ASN A 293 -10.79 -4.28 -9.77
C ASN A 293 -11.87 -5.02 -8.97
N GLU A 294 -11.89 -4.82 -7.65
CA GLU A 294 -12.91 -5.33 -6.75
C GLU A 294 -13.13 -4.37 -5.58
N GLN A 295 -14.34 -4.39 -5.02
CA GLN A 295 -14.68 -3.65 -3.81
C GLN A 295 -15.52 -4.51 -2.88
N ARG A 296 -15.02 -4.74 -1.69
CA ARG A 296 -15.74 -5.44 -0.63
C ARG A 296 -16.73 -4.48 0.04
N ALA A 297 -17.92 -4.98 0.37
CA ALA A 297 -18.87 -4.19 1.16
C ALA A 297 -18.27 -3.88 2.56
N PHE A 298 -18.34 -2.63 2.98
CA PHE A 298 -17.69 -2.15 4.21
C PHE A 298 -18.17 -2.86 5.49
N ASP A 299 -19.40 -3.39 5.48
CA ASP A 299 -20.02 -4.14 6.59
C ASP A 299 -19.66 -5.65 6.58
N ARG A 300 -18.76 -6.06 5.69
CA ARG A 300 -18.36 -7.46 5.51
C ARG A 300 -16.87 -7.67 5.84
N PRO A 301 -16.54 -8.38 6.93
CA PRO A 301 -15.17 -8.80 7.20
C PRO A 301 -14.58 -9.64 6.07
N ILE A 302 -13.26 -9.59 5.86
CA ILE A 302 -12.57 -10.24 4.73
C ILE A 302 -12.90 -11.72 4.60
N PHE A 303 -12.93 -12.46 5.69
CA PHE A 303 -13.23 -13.89 5.68
C PHE A 303 -14.71 -14.21 5.93
N SER A 304 -15.64 -13.27 5.71
CA SER A 304 -17.07 -13.45 6.00
C SER A 304 -17.89 -14.07 4.87
N TYR A 305 -17.30 -14.27 3.67
CA TYR A 305 -18.02 -14.95 2.58
C TYR A 305 -18.32 -16.41 2.94
N ARG A 306 -19.56 -16.84 2.73
CA ARG A 306 -19.98 -18.22 2.91
C ARG A 306 -20.41 -18.81 1.58
N PRO A 307 -19.88 -19.98 1.20
CA PRO A 307 -20.30 -20.71 0.01
C PRO A 307 -21.82 -20.88 -0.05
N GLY A 308 -22.41 -20.63 -1.22
CA GLY A 308 -23.86 -20.68 -1.44
C GLY A 308 -24.60 -19.36 -1.19
N GLN A 309 -24.00 -18.38 -0.52
CA GLN A 309 -24.53 -17.01 -0.46
C GLN A 309 -24.20 -16.26 -1.77
N PRO A 310 -25.00 -15.24 -2.14
CA PRO A 310 -24.62 -14.37 -3.25
C PRO A 310 -23.28 -13.67 -3.02
N MET A 311 -22.37 -13.76 -3.98
CA MET A 311 -21.09 -13.05 -3.93
C MET A 311 -21.31 -11.53 -3.82
N ALA A 312 -22.34 -11.03 -4.49
CA ALA A 312 -22.72 -9.63 -4.49
C ALA A 312 -23.05 -9.03 -3.10
N ASP A 313 -23.45 -9.87 -2.13
CA ASP A 313 -23.67 -9.45 -0.75
C ASP A 313 -22.34 -9.29 0.03
N TYR A 314 -21.23 -9.69 -0.57
CA TYR A 314 -19.92 -9.67 0.05
C TYR A 314 -18.97 -8.75 -0.70
N LYS A 315 -18.84 -8.90 -2.04
CA LYS A 315 -17.87 -8.23 -2.88
C LYS A 315 -18.42 -7.97 -4.28
N LEU A 316 -18.10 -6.81 -4.83
CA LEU A 316 -18.40 -6.42 -6.21
C LEU A 316 -17.11 -6.42 -7.01
N TYR A 317 -17.19 -6.78 -8.29
CA TYR A 317 -16.05 -6.78 -9.20
C TYR A 317 -16.22 -5.72 -10.28
N PHE A 318 -15.15 -5.02 -10.56
CA PHE A 318 -15.13 -3.91 -11.50
C PHE A 318 -14.16 -4.18 -12.65
N LEU A 319 -14.36 -3.49 -13.75
CA LEU A 319 -13.44 -3.46 -14.86
C LEU A 319 -12.89 -2.05 -15.01
N PRO A 320 -11.66 -1.82 -14.57
CA PRO A 320 -10.97 -0.55 -14.79
C PRO A 320 -10.64 -0.38 -16.28
N ASP A 321 -10.89 0.82 -16.80
CA ASP A 321 -10.61 1.20 -18.18
C ASP A 321 -9.35 2.07 -18.19
N ALA A 322 -8.30 1.63 -18.86
CA ALA A 322 -7.06 2.35 -18.97
C ALA A 322 -6.73 2.61 -20.44
N ALA A 323 -6.11 3.75 -20.73
CA ALA A 323 -5.81 4.21 -22.07
C ALA A 323 -5.04 3.18 -22.94
N ASN A 324 -4.27 2.30 -22.30
CA ASN A 324 -3.48 1.24 -22.94
C ASN A 324 -4.04 -0.18 -22.69
N ALA A 325 -5.25 -0.30 -22.11
CA ALA A 325 -5.84 -1.60 -21.80
C ALA A 325 -6.28 -2.31 -23.08
N THR A 326 -5.69 -3.46 -23.36
CA THR A 326 -6.21 -4.34 -24.42
C THR A 326 -7.28 -5.27 -23.84
N ASP A 327 -8.36 -5.51 -24.57
CA ASP A 327 -9.39 -6.52 -24.21
C ASP A 327 -8.81 -7.96 -24.12
N ASP A 328 -7.56 -8.15 -24.50
CA ASP A 328 -6.86 -9.43 -24.47
C ASP A 328 -5.88 -9.57 -23.29
N ARG A 329 -6.07 -8.84 -22.19
CA ARG A 329 -5.29 -8.99 -20.96
C ARG A 329 -5.47 -10.38 -20.35
N PHE A 330 -4.39 -10.94 -19.76
CA PHE A 330 -4.41 -12.27 -19.14
C PHE A 330 -3.57 -12.29 -17.88
N GLU A 331 -4.18 -12.55 -16.75
CA GLU A 331 -3.60 -12.49 -15.43
C GLU A 331 -3.77 -13.82 -14.68
N ILE A 332 -3.06 -13.99 -13.57
CA ILE A 332 -2.96 -15.28 -12.87
C ILE A 332 -4.32 -15.76 -12.32
N ALA A 333 -5.15 -14.86 -11.84
CA ALA A 333 -6.47 -15.19 -11.28
C ALA A 333 -7.65 -14.99 -12.27
N HIS A 334 -7.37 -14.81 -13.57
CA HIS A 334 -8.35 -14.53 -14.63
C HIS A 334 -9.20 -15.72 -15.07
N ALA A 335 -9.07 -16.90 -14.48
CA ALA A 335 -9.71 -18.12 -15.01
C ALA A 335 -11.22 -17.95 -15.23
N ALA A 336 -11.97 -17.43 -14.27
CA ALA A 336 -13.41 -17.22 -14.40
C ALA A 336 -13.73 -16.06 -15.35
N PHE A 337 -12.98 -14.96 -15.32
CA PHE A 337 -13.15 -13.82 -16.23
C PHE A 337 -12.98 -14.24 -17.69
N ARG A 338 -11.92 -14.98 -18.00
CA ARG A 338 -11.63 -15.47 -19.34
C ARG A 338 -12.64 -16.50 -19.82
N LEU A 339 -13.04 -17.44 -18.94
CA LEU A 339 -14.06 -18.45 -19.28
C LEU A 339 -15.40 -17.79 -19.65
N ARG A 340 -15.84 -16.75 -18.94
CA ARG A 340 -17.09 -16.03 -19.19
C ARG A 340 -17.12 -15.34 -20.57
N LYS A 341 -15.97 -15.04 -21.17
CA LYS A 341 -15.88 -14.54 -22.56
C LYS A 341 -16.17 -15.62 -23.61
N SER A 342 -16.08 -16.90 -23.26
CA SER A 342 -16.23 -18.02 -24.18
C SER A 342 -17.67 -18.22 -24.62
N ALA A 343 -17.88 -18.44 -25.92
CA ALA A 343 -19.23 -18.69 -26.50
C ALA A 343 -19.86 -19.97 -25.94
N CYS A 344 -19.06 -21.03 -25.72
CA CYS A 344 -19.55 -22.28 -25.13
C CYS A 344 -20.05 -22.08 -23.70
N PHE A 345 -19.37 -21.29 -22.88
CA PHE A 345 -19.81 -20.96 -21.53
C PHE A 345 -21.12 -20.17 -21.54
N ARG A 346 -21.23 -19.16 -22.42
CA ARG A 346 -22.44 -18.31 -22.51
C ARG A 346 -23.68 -19.06 -23.02
N ASN A 347 -23.48 -20.07 -23.86
CA ASN A 347 -24.56 -20.82 -24.51
C ASN A 347 -24.80 -22.21 -23.88
N SER A 348 -24.26 -22.51 -22.71
CA SER A 348 -24.43 -23.80 -22.04
C SER A 348 -24.62 -23.63 -20.51
N GLN A 349 -24.84 -24.74 -19.82
CA GLN A 349 -24.89 -24.80 -18.37
C GLN A 349 -23.50 -25.10 -17.74
N MET A 350 -22.43 -24.88 -18.49
CA MET A 350 -21.06 -25.14 -18.05
C MET A 350 -20.73 -24.37 -16.76
N THR A 351 -20.03 -25.06 -15.86
CA THR A 351 -19.42 -24.52 -14.65
C THR A 351 -17.96 -24.99 -14.58
N CYS A 352 -17.20 -24.55 -13.59
CA CYS A 352 -15.84 -25.03 -13.36
C CYS A 352 -15.79 -26.56 -13.16
N LEU A 353 -16.80 -27.12 -12.49
CA LEU A 353 -16.92 -28.56 -12.23
C LEU A 353 -17.19 -29.40 -13.51
N THR A 354 -17.49 -28.77 -14.64
CA THR A 354 -17.62 -29.48 -15.94
C THR A 354 -16.27 -30.07 -16.37
N CYS A 355 -15.17 -29.40 -16.02
CA CYS A 355 -13.81 -29.79 -16.42
C CYS A 355 -12.90 -30.16 -15.23
N HIS A 356 -13.19 -29.67 -14.03
CA HIS A 356 -12.33 -29.83 -12.87
C HIS A 356 -13.01 -30.62 -11.75
N ASP A 357 -12.31 -31.63 -11.20
CA ASP A 357 -12.57 -32.11 -9.84
C ASP A 357 -11.63 -31.34 -8.89
N PRO A 358 -12.15 -30.46 -8.03
CA PRO A 358 -11.32 -29.67 -7.13
C PRO A 358 -10.58 -30.51 -6.08
N HIS A 359 -10.98 -31.76 -5.83
CA HIS A 359 -10.36 -32.63 -4.87
C HIS A 359 -9.25 -33.50 -5.47
N ASP A 360 -9.24 -33.68 -6.80
CA ASP A 360 -8.26 -34.51 -7.50
C ASP A 360 -7.98 -33.94 -8.90
N ILE A 361 -7.08 -32.97 -8.96
CA ILE A 361 -6.71 -32.32 -10.23
C ILE A 361 -5.63 -33.17 -10.92
N PRO A 362 -5.91 -33.73 -12.11
CA PRO A 362 -4.97 -34.56 -12.83
C PRO A 362 -3.76 -33.75 -13.34
N HIS A 363 -2.63 -34.40 -13.44
CA HIS A 363 -1.36 -33.81 -13.87
C HIS A 363 -0.74 -34.56 -15.05
N GLY A 364 0.18 -33.91 -15.78
CA GLY A 364 0.92 -34.52 -16.86
C GLY A 364 0.04 -34.98 -18.05
N PRO A 365 0.37 -36.11 -18.72
CA PRO A 365 -0.39 -36.62 -19.86
C PRO A 365 -1.84 -36.97 -19.55
N GLU A 366 -2.12 -37.46 -18.33
CA GLU A 366 -3.48 -37.79 -17.88
C GLU A 366 -4.39 -36.57 -17.84
N ALA A 367 -3.84 -35.39 -17.44
CA ALA A 367 -4.57 -34.14 -17.45
C ALA A 367 -5.06 -33.79 -18.86
N THR A 368 -4.22 -33.94 -19.86
CA THR A 368 -4.59 -33.64 -21.27
C THR A 368 -5.73 -34.56 -21.73
N ALA A 369 -5.65 -35.85 -21.45
CA ALA A 369 -6.71 -36.81 -21.80
C ALA A 369 -8.05 -36.47 -21.13
N HIS A 370 -8.03 -36.18 -19.82
CA HIS A 370 -9.19 -35.81 -19.04
C HIS A 370 -9.90 -34.55 -19.59
N TYR A 371 -9.15 -33.48 -19.85
CA TYR A 371 -9.75 -32.24 -20.34
C TYR A 371 -10.22 -32.33 -21.79
N VAL A 372 -9.55 -33.14 -22.64
CA VAL A 372 -10.02 -33.42 -24.00
C VAL A 372 -11.35 -34.21 -23.96
N GLU A 373 -11.48 -35.18 -23.06
CA GLU A 373 -12.72 -35.94 -22.85
C GLU A 373 -13.87 -35.00 -22.41
N ALA A 374 -13.61 -34.04 -21.52
CA ALA A 374 -14.59 -33.04 -21.13
C ALA A 374 -15.08 -32.22 -22.36
N CYS A 375 -14.20 -31.84 -23.30
CA CYS A 375 -14.60 -31.20 -24.55
C CYS A 375 -15.45 -32.11 -25.43
N LEU A 376 -15.05 -33.37 -25.59
CA LEU A 376 -15.71 -34.37 -26.43
C LEU A 376 -17.08 -34.80 -25.90
N SER A 377 -17.38 -34.56 -24.62
CA SER A 377 -18.72 -34.81 -24.06
C SER A 377 -19.81 -34.01 -24.75
N CYS A 378 -19.48 -32.79 -25.25
CA CYS A 378 -20.37 -31.92 -26.03
C CYS A 378 -20.01 -31.90 -27.51
N HIS A 379 -18.75 -31.98 -27.90
CA HIS A 379 -18.24 -31.81 -29.26
C HIS A 379 -17.98 -33.17 -29.98
N ARG A 380 -18.97 -34.04 -30.01
CA ARG A 380 -18.84 -35.34 -30.68
C ARG A 380 -18.82 -35.17 -32.20
N GLY A 381 -17.80 -35.72 -32.88
CA GLY A 381 -17.68 -35.77 -34.32
C GLY A 381 -17.35 -34.43 -34.99
N VAL A 382 -16.69 -33.51 -34.26
CA VAL A 382 -16.20 -32.24 -34.81
C VAL A 382 -15.21 -32.53 -35.95
N LYS A 383 -15.41 -31.90 -37.10
CA LYS A 383 -14.48 -31.93 -38.23
C LYS A 383 -13.79 -30.56 -38.33
N HIS A 384 -12.49 -30.57 -38.40
CA HIS A 384 -11.71 -29.37 -38.65
C HIS A 384 -11.59 -29.15 -40.20
N THR A 385 -11.68 -27.89 -40.62
CA THR A 385 -11.51 -27.49 -42.02
C THR A 385 -10.04 -27.35 -42.43
N VAL A 386 -9.12 -27.37 -41.44
CA VAL A 386 -7.68 -27.29 -41.63
C VAL A 386 -7.00 -28.57 -41.17
N ALA A 387 -5.87 -28.91 -41.76
CA ALA A 387 -5.05 -30.02 -41.31
C ALA A 387 -4.46 -29.72 -39.92
N LEU A 388 -4.63 -30.64 -38.97
CA LEU A 388 -4.13 -30.47 -37.61
C LEU A 388 -2.66 -30.96 -37.54
N PRO A 389 -1.77 -30.23 -36.86
CA PRO A 389 -0.43 -30.75 -36.53
C PRO A 389 -0.52 -32.06 -35.75
N ALA A 390 0.41 -32.96 -35.96
CA ALA A 390 0.37 -34.34 -35.41
C ALA A 390 0.27 -34.44 -33.88
N ALA A 391 0.72 -33.41 -33.13
CA ALA A 391 0.68 -33.35 -31.69
C ALA A 391 -0.42 -32.43 -31.13
N SER A 392 -1.35 -31.96 -31.98
CA SER A 392 -2.41 -31.01 -31.56
C SER A 392 -3.48 -31.69 -30.72
N THR A 393 -3.90 -31.04 -29.66
CA THR A 393 -5.07 -31.39 -28.85
C THR A 393 -6.06 -30.24 -28.88
N CYS A 394 -7.30 -30.46 -28.39
CA CYS A 394 -8.27 -29.38 -28.26
C CYS A 394 -7.70 -28.20 -27.46
N LEU A 395 -6.92 -28.49 -26.42
CA LEU A 395 -6.37 -27.48 -25.52
C LEU A 395 -5.31 -26.61 -26.21
N THR A 396 -4.41 -27.22 -27.00
CA THR A 396 -3.28 -26.49 -27.61
C THR A 396 -3.74 -25.38 -28.56
N CYS A 397 -4.88 -25.54 -29.21
CA CYS A 397 -5.42 -24.55 -30.14
C CYS A 397 -6.53 -23.69 -29.56
N HIS A 398 -7.43 -24.28 -28.76
CA HIS A 398 -8.62 -23.58 -28.24
C HIS A 398 -8.42 -22.96 -26.86
N MET A 399 -7.48 -23.46 -26.07
CA MET A 399 -7.10 -22.98 -24.74
C MET A 399 -5.56 -22.95 -24.61
N PRO A 400 -4.86 -22.19 -25.45
CA PRO A 400 -3.41 -22.21 -25.50
C PRO A 400 -2.81 -21.78 -24.17
N LYS A 401 -1.60 -22.27 -23.89
CA LYS A 401 -0.78 -21.73 -22.82
C LYS A 401 -0.36 -20.32 -23.17
N ARG A 402 -0.33 -19.46 -22.15
CA ARG A 402 -0.02 -18.05 -22.31
C ARG A 402 0.73 -17.53 -21.09
N ARG A 403 1.64 -16.59 -21.29
CA ARG A 403 2.30 -15.84 -20.24
C ARG A 403 1.32 -14.83 -19.66
N THR A 404 1.32 -14.68 -18.32
CA THR A 404 0.45 -13.72 -17.62
C THR A 404 1.07 -12.32 -17.65
N ASP A 405 0.20 -11.30 -17.67
CA ASP A 405 0.61 -9.90 -17.79
C ASP A 405 0.99 -9.28 -16.41
N ASP A 406 0.41 -9.79 -15.33
CA ASP A 406 0.66 -9.39 -13.94
C ASP A 406 1.87 -10.10 -13.30
N THR A 407 2.13 -11.33 -13.71
CA THR A 407 3.22 -12.16 -13.21
C THR A 407 4.01 -12.70 -14.39
N VAL A 408 4.82 -11.84 -15.00
CA VAL A 408 5.44 -12.04 -16.33
C VAL A 408 6.29 -13.30 -16.48
N HIS A 409 6.67 -13.95 -15.40
CA HIS A 409 7.42 -15.22 -15.38
C HIS A 409 6.53 -16.47 -15.30
N VAL A 410 5.20 -16.31 -15.24
CA VAL A 410 4.26 -17.42 -15.14
C VAL A 410 3.57 -17.68 -16.48
N VAL A 411 3.45 -18.97 -16.82
CA VAL A 411 2.72 -19.45 -17.99
C VAL A 411 1.58 -20.35 -17.55
N MET A 412 0.35 -19.99 -17.93
CA MET A 412 -0.87 -20.72 -17.58
C MET A 412 -1.74 -21.03 -18.82
N THR A 413 -2.73 -21.89 -18.66
CA THR A 413 -3.73 -22.17 -19.70
C THR A 413 -4.76 -21.05 -19.74
N ASP A 414 -4.94 -20.40 -20.90
CA ASP A 414 -5.98 -19.39 -21.08
C ASP A 414 -7.37 -20.05 -21.13
N HIS A 415 -8.24 -19.69 -20.19
CA HIS A 415 -9.62 -20.20 -20.11
C HIS A 415 -10.58 -19.54 -21.10
N PHE A 416 -10.13 -18.60 -21.92
CA PHE A 416 -10.92 -18.11 -23.04
C PHE A 416 -10.89 -19.13 -24.19
N ILE A 417 -11.94 -19.96 -24.28
CA ILE A 417 -12.07 -21.00 -25.31
C ILE A 417 -12.38 -20.34 -26.65
N ARG A 418 -11.37 -20.30 -27.54
CA ARG A 418 -11.41 -19.58 -28.83
C ARG A 418 -11.64 -20.53 -30.00
N ARG A 419 -12.19 -19.98 -31.12
CA ARG A 419 -12.31 -20.70 -32.41
C ARG A 419 -11.04 -20.66 -33.23
N THR A 420 -10.26 -19.59 -33.08
CA THR A 420 -9.05 -19.33 -33.86
C THR A 420 -7.87 -19.13 -32.92
N GLU A 421 -6.73 -19.65 -33.27
CA GLU A 421 -5.47 -19.42 -32.57
C GLU A 421 -5.07 -17.95 -32.73
N PRO A 422 -4.56 -17.30 -31.65
CA PRO A 422 -4.01 -15.95 -31.74
C PRO A 422 -2.80 -15.91 -32.67
N ALA A 423 -2.68 -14.84 -33.46
CA ALA A 423 -1.58 -14.69 -34.42
C ALA A 423 -0.22 -14.34 -33.76
N ARG A 424 -0.23 -13.89 -32.48
CA ARG A 424 0.99 -13.52 -31.74
C ARG A 424 1.56 -14.70 -30.96
N ASP A 425 2.87 -14.67 -30.71
CA ASP A 425 3.50 -15.59 -29.75
C ASP A 425 3.02 -15.27 -28.32
N LEU A 426 2.26 -16.19 -27.72
CA LEU A 426 1.69 -16.06 -26.39
C LEU A 426 2.69 -16.40 -25.27
N LEU A 427 3.84 -16.96 -25.61
CA LEU A 427 4.90 -17.34 -24.67
C LEU A 427 6.09 -16.37 -24.69
N ALA A 428 6.07 -15.38 -25.60
CA ALA A 428 7.13 -14.38 -25.67
C ALA A 428 7.37 -13.74 -24.30
N PRO A 429 8.62 -13.45 -23.93
CA PRO A 429 8.95 -12.73 -22.70
C PRO A 429 8.23 -11.39 -22.65
N LEU A 430 7.70 -11.06 -21.48
CA LEU A 430 7.08 -9.77 -21.17
C LEU A 430 7.96 -9.00 -20.19
N ALA A 431 7.98 -7.68 -20.31
CA ALA A 431 8.49 -6.82 -19.25
C ALA A 431 7.38 -6.56 -18.22
N GLU A 432 7.76 -6.43 -16.97
CA GLU A 432 6.82 -6.05 -15.93
C GLU A 432 6.29 -4.63 -16.21
N ALA A 433 4.97 -4.51 -16.29
CA ALA A 433 4.34 -3.21 -16.51
C ALA A 433 4.17 -2.50 -15.17
N VAL A 434 4.77 -1.31 -15.05
CA VAL A 434 4.50 -0.41 -13.94
C VAL A 434 3.16 0.29 -14.23
N ALA A 435 2.08 -0.26 -13.69
CA ALA A 435 0.77 0.38 -13.79
C ALA A 435 0.69 1.52 -12.79
N LEU A 436 0.60 2.75 -13.29
CA LEU A 436 0.30 3.90 -12.45
C LEU A 436 -1.24 3.98 -12.29
N LYS A 437 -1.70 4.24 -11.07
CA LYS A 437 -3.13 4.48 -10.76
C LYS A 437 -3.75 5.57 -11.66
N ARG A 438 -2.93 6.49 -12.17
CA ARG A 438 -3.29 7.55 -13.13
C ARG A 438 -3.73 7.06 -14.52
N ASP A 439 -3.44 5.79 -14.84
CA ASP A 439 -3.79 5.22 -16.15
C ASP A 439 -5.25 4.76 -16.22
N VAL A 440 -5.94 4.66 -15.08
CA VAL A 440 -7.36 4.28 -15.01
C VAL A 440 -8.23 5.51 -15.26
N THR A 441 -8.92 5.52 -16.39
CA THR A 441 -9.77 6.65 -16.82
C THR A 441 -11.23 6.48 -16.43
N ASN A 442 -11.68 5.25 -16.25
CA ASN A 442 -13.05 4.93 -15.87
C ASN A 442 -13.11 3.55 -15.19
N VAL A 443 -14.12 3.33 -14.38
CA VAL A 443 -14.34 2.07 -13.66
C VAL A 443 -15.81 1.64 -13.82
N THR A 444 -16.04 0.46 -14.40
CA THR A 444 -17.39 -0.07 -14.64
C THR A 444 -17.64 -1.33 -13.83
N LEU A 445 -18.86 -1.49 -13.30
CA LEU A 445 -19.25 -2.71 -12.61
C LEU A 445 -19.27 -3.90 -13.60
N TYR A 446 -18.53 -4.94 -13.28
CA TYR A 446 -18.45 -6.17 -14.07
C TYR A 446 -19.34 -7.29 -13.52
N TYR A 447 -19.32 -7.50 -12.20
CA TYR A 447 -20.09 -8.56 -11.55
C TYR A 447 -20.52 -8.16 -10.14
N PRO A 448 -21.80 -8.35 -9.77
CA PRO A 448 -22.90 -8.82 -10.64
C PRO A 448 -23.28 -7.79 -11.72
N GLU A 449 -24.10 -8.16 -12.69
CA GLU A 449 -24.59 -7.21 -13.71
C GLU A 449 -25.37 -6.05 -13.10
N LYS A 450 -26.02 -6.28 -11.95
CA LYS A 450 -26.72 -5.26 -11.16
C LYS A 450 -26.35 -5.44 -9.69
N PRO A 451 -25.87 -4.39 -9.01
CA PRO A 451 -25.55 -4.46 -7.59
C PRO A 451 -26.84 -4.67 -6.78
N PRO A 452 -26.75 -5.26 -5.58
CA PRO A 452 -27.83 -5.24 -4.62
C PRO A 452 -28.25 -3.80 -4.27
N ALA A 453 -29.55 -3.60 -4.07
CA ALA A 453 -30.08 -2.30 -3.64
C ALA A 453 -29.92 -2.15 -2.10
N THR A 454 -28.70 -2.15 -1.63
CA THR A 454 -28.33 -1.98 -0.21
C THR A 454 -27.38 -0.79 -0.05
N PRO A 455 -27.41 -0.08 1.09
CA PRO A 455 -26.46 1.01 1.35
C PRO A 455 -25.00 0.59 1.18
N ALA A 456 -24.64 -0.59 1.65
CA ALA A 456 -23.28 -1.09 1.54
C ALA A 456 -22.85 -1.30 0.08
N ALA A 457 -23.73 -1.84 -0.77
CA ALA A 457 -23.42 -2.02 -2.20
C ALA A 457 -23.38 -0.69 -2.96
N GLU A 458 -24.28 0.25 -2.64
CA GLU A 458 -24.26 1.59 -3.25
C GLU A 458 -22.99 2.36 -2.91
N ILE A 459 -22.53 2.29 -1.66
CA ILE A 459 -21.27 2.88 -1.20
C ILE A 459 -20.08 2.18 -1.88
N ALA A 460 -20.04 0.84 -1.91
CA ALA A 460 -18.96 0.11 -2.56
C ALA A 460 -18.82 0.44 -4.05
N VAL A 461 -19.95 0.65 -4.77
CA VAL A 461 -19.91 1.12 -6.16
C VAL A 461 -19.34 2.53 -6.24
N ALA A 462 -19.72 3.43 -5.32
CA ALA A 462 -19.23 4.80 -5.33
C ALA A 462 -17.74 4.87 -4.96
N GLU A 463 -17.27 4.08 -3.98
CA GLU A 463 -15.85 3.96 -3.62
C GLU A 463 -15.01 3.51 -4.83
N ALA A 464 -15.43 2.45 -5.52
CA ALA A 464 -14.74 1.98 -6.71
C ALA A 464 -14.72 2.98 -7.86
N GLN A 465 -15.67 3.90 -7.89
CA GLN A 465 -15.85 4.89 -8.95
C GLN A 465 -15.45 6.30 -8.53
N MET A 466 -14.72 6.48 -7.43
CA MET A 466 -14.32 7.81 -6.94
C MET A 466 -13.61 8.67 -7.99
N ASN A 467 -12.79 8.06 -8.81
CA ASN A 467 -12.03 8.73 -9.87
C ASN A 467 -12.82 8.96 -11.17
N ASN A 468 -14.08 8.50 -11.26
CA ASN A 468 -14.97 8.82 -12.37
C ASN A 468 -15.54 10.24 -12.20
N ASP A 469 -16.07 10.82 -13.28
CA ASP A 469 -16.79 12.09 -13.22
C ASP A 469 -17.84 12.09 -12.10
N HIS A 470 -17.77 13.04 -11.19
CA HIS A 470 -18.65 13.17 -10.01
C HIS A 470 -18.66 11.97 -9.04
N GLY A 471 -17.68 11.05 -9.15
CA GLY A 471 -17.62 9.85 -8.29
C GLY A 471 -17.44 10.19 -6.82
N MET A 472 -16.52 11.10 -6.51
CA MET A 472 -16.27 11.60 -5.16
C MET A 472 -17.51 12.29 -4.56
N GLU A 473 -18.15 13.19 -5.29
CA GLU A 473 -19.38 13.87 -4.84
C GLU A 473 -20.50 12.87 -4.55
N ARG A 474 -20.62 11.83 -5.38
CA ARG A 474 -21.59 10.75 -5.17
C ARG A 474 -21.30 9.98 -3.89
N LEU A 475 -20.03 9.62 -3.63
CA LEU A 475 -19.66 8.91 -2.40
C LEU A 475 -19.98 9.75 -1.17
N GLN A 476 -19.60 11.01 -1.15
CA GLN A 476 -19.88 11.95 -0.06
C GLN A 476 -21.38 12.05 0.20
N THR A 477 -22.20 12.21 -0.86
CA THR A 477 -23.67 12.24 -0.75
C THR A 477 -24.24 10.98 -0.12
N LEU A 478 -23.70 9.80 -0.46
CA LEU A 478 -24.14 8.53 0.12
C LEU A 478 -23.71 8.40 1.58
N LEU A 479 -22.51 8.86 1.94
CA LEU A 479 -22.04 8.86 3.33
C LEU A 479 -22.87 9.80 4.20
N GLU A 480 -23.23 10.99 3.71
CA GLU A 480 -24.15 11.91 4.40
C GLU A 480 -25.54 11.30 4.57
N ARG A 481 -26.05 10.63 3.54
CA ARG A 481 -27.39 10.01 3.55
C ARG A 481 -27.48 8.79 4.46
N TYR A 482 -26.51 7.88 4.39
CA TYR A 482 -26.58 6.59 5.08
C TYR A 482 -25.88 6.58 6.42
N GLN A 483 -24.89 7.46 6.62
CA GLN A 483 -24.08 7.59 7.84
C GLN A 483 -23.62 6.22 8.39
N PRO A 484 -22.91 5.41 7.60
CA PRO A 484 -22.46 4.08 8.05
C PRO A 484 -21.65 4.19 9.34
N ASP A 485 -21.79 3.19 10.23
CA ASP A 485 -21.01 3.14 11.48
C ASP A 485 -19.56 2.62 11.26
N ALA A 486 -19.22 2.24 10.04
CA ALA A 486 -17.88 1.80 9.64
C ALA A 486 -16.99 3.01 9.31
N PRO A 487 -15.74 3.09 9.79
CA PRO A 487 -14.83 4.20 9.50
C PRO A 487 -14.22 4.14 8.10
N GLU A 488 -14.11 2.94 7.49
CA GLU A 488 -13.38 2.69 6.26
C GLU A 488 -13.84 3.56 5.08
N PRO A 489 -15.15 3.76 4.80
CA PRO A 489 -15.58 4.62 3.70
C PRO A 489 -15.23 6.10 3.88
N TYR A 490 -15.17 6.59 5.13
CA TYR A 490 -14.74 7.96 5.42
C TYR A 490 -13.24 8.14 5.22
N LEU A 491 -12.45 7.12 5.62
CA LEU A 491 -11.02 7.11 5.39
C LEU A 491 -10.70 7.08 3.88
N ALA A 492 -11.45 6.33 3.08
CA ALA A 492 -11.27 6.28 1.64
C ALA A 492 -11.40 7.67 0.99
N VAL A 493 -12.37 8.49 1.46
CA VAL A 493 -12.50 9.89 1.01
C VAL A 493 -11.29 10.73 1.45
N ALA A 494 -10.81 10.54 2.68
CA ALA A 494 -9.64 11.26 3.17
C ALA A 494 -8.39 10.94 2.33
N GLN A 495 -8.17 9.66 2.00
CA GLN A 495 -7.05 9.21 1.17
C GLN A 495 -7.08 9.78 -0.24
N GLU A 496 -8.25 9.99 -0.83
CA GLU A 496 -8.34 10.63 -2.14
C GLU A 496 -7.97 12.12 -2.08
N TYR A 497 -8.45 12.84 -1.04
CA TYR A 497 -8.02 14.21 -0.81
C TYR A 497 -6.52 14.36 -0.51
N GLU A 498 -5.91 13.36 0.13
CA GLU A 498 -4.45 13.31 0.32
C GLU A 498 -3.70 13.25 -1.03
N GLN A 499 -4.19 12.46 -2.00
CA GLN A 499 -3.61 12.42 -3.35
C GLN A 499 -3.76 13.75 -4.10
N GLU A 500 -4.80 14.54 -3.78
CA GLU A 500 -5.02 15.87 -4.31
C GLU A 500 -4.20 16.96 -3.56
N GLY A 501 -3.54 16.61 -2.43
CA GLY A 501 -2.83 17.56 -1.55
C GLY A 501 -3.77 18.47 -0.77
N ASN A 502 -5.04 18.08 -0.56
CA ASN A 502 -6.04 18.88 0.14
C ASN A 502 -6.11 18.52 1.63
N GLU A 503 -5.06 18.86 2.36
CA GLU A 503 -4.89 18.51 3.77
C GLU A 503 -6.04 18.93 4.71
N PRO A 504 -6.70 20.09 4.53
CA PRO A 504 -7.87 20.42 5.34
C PRO A 504 -9.03 19.42 5.21
N GLU A 505 -9.31 18.93 4.01
CA GLU A 505 -10.34 17.91 3.80
C GLU A 505 -9.87 16.54 4.30
N VAL A 506 -8.58 16.19 4.15
CA VAL A 506 -7.99 14.99 4.77
C VAL A 506 -8.26 14.98 6.28
N ALA A 507 -7.93 16.06 6.98
CA ALA A 507 -8.18 16.18 8.43
C ALA A 507 -9.66 16.06 8.78
N LYS A 508 -10.54 16.68 8.01
CA LYS A 508 -12.00 16.62 8.22
C LYS A 508 -12.53 15.19 8.10
N TRP A 509 -12.18 14.47 7.02
CA TRP A 509 -12.71 13.13 6.76
C TRP A 509 -12.08 12.08 7.68
N SER A 510 -10.81 12.25 8.06
CA SER A 510 -10.17 11.42 9.09
C SER A 510 -10.83 11.58 10.47
N ARG A 511 -11.23 12.81 10.86
CA ARG A 511 -12.02 13.02 12.09
C ARG A 511 -13.38 12.32 12.02
N LEU A 512 -14.08 12.39 10.87
CA LEU A 512 -15.34 11.67 10.69
C LEU A 512 -15.17 10.15 10.82
N ALA A 513 -14.06 9.59 10.30
CA ALA A 513 -13.72 8.17 10.50
C ALA A 513 -13.51 7.86 12.00
N LEU A 514 -12.81 8.72 12.74
CA LEU A 514 -12.58 8.57 14.18
C LEU A 514 -13.86 8.76 15.01
N GLU A 515 -14.82 9.57 14.57
CA GLU A 515 -16.16 9.64 15.19
C GLU A 515 -16.91 8.29 15.10
N LYS A 516 -16.66 7.50 14.05
CA LYS A 516 -17.25 6.16 13.91
C LYS A 516 -16.52 5.13 14.77
N ARG A 517 -15.21 5.20 14.83
CA ARG A 517 -14.37 4.31 15.63
C ARG A 517 -13.15 5.08 16.16
N GLY A 518 -13.22 5.52 17.42
CA GLY A 518 -12.18 6.35 18.04
C GLY A 518 -10.79 5.73 18.14
N ASN A 519 -10.70 4.41 18.00
CA ASN A 519 -9.46 3.66 17.96
C ASN A 519 -9.11 3.12 16.56
N PHE A 520 -9.49 3.85 15.51
CA PHE A 520 -9.16 3.47 14.14
C PHE A 520 -7.79 4.04 13.78
N GLU A 521 -6.75 3.24 14.01
CA GLU A 521 -5.35 3.63 13.88
C GLU A 521 -5.01 4.31 12.54
N PRO A 522 -5.49 3.86 11.34
CA PRO A 522 -5.20 4.55 10.09
C PRO A 522 -5.66 5.99 10.06
N ALA A 523 -6.84 6.25 10.60
CA ALA A 523 -7.36 7.60 10.66
C ALA A 523 -6.62 8.47 11.70
N ILE A 524 -6.05 7.87 12.75
CA ILE A 524 -5.19 8.58 13.71
C ILE A 524 -3.93 9.08 13.01
N VAL A 525 -3.23 8.19 12.28
CA VAL A 525 -2.01 8.52 11.54
C VAL A 525 -2.30 9.59 10.48
N GLN A 526 -3.31 9.36 9.64
CA GLN A 526 -3.65 10.27 8.56
C GLN A 526 -4.08 11.66 9.07
N LEU A 527 -4.87 11.71 10.16
CA LEU A 527 -5.24 12.97 10.81
C LEU A 527 -4.00 13.71 11.32
N ALA A 528 -3.08 13.00 11.99
CA ALA A 528 -1.88 13.62 12.51
C ALA A 528 -1.02 14.21 11.39
N HIS A 529 -0.81 13.48 10.29
CA HIS A 529 -0.05 13.97 9.13
C HIS A 529 -0.69 15.22 8.51
N ALA A 530 -2.01 15.21 8.29
CA ALA A 530 -2.73 16.36 7.77
C ALA A 530 -2.66 17.58 8.70
N LEU A 531 -2.68 17.37 10.02
CA LEU A 531 -2.51 18.44 11.00
C LEU A 531 -1.10 19.04 10.95
N PHE A 532 -0.06 18.22 10.78
CA PHE A 532 1.31 18.73 10.61
C PHE A 532 1.48 19.49 9.29
N ALA A 533 0.91 19.00 8.20
CA ALA A 533 0.95 19.68 6.90
C ALA A 533 0.23 21.03 6.93
N THR A 534 -0.78 21.19 7.78
CA THR A 534 -1.52 22.45 7.99
C THR A 534 -1.00 23.28 9.16
N HIS A 535 0.22 23.01 9.66
CA HIS A 535 0.89 23.73 10.77
C HIS A 535 0.09 23.73 12.11
N GLN A 536 -0.71 22.70 12.34
CA GLN A 536 -1.45 22.47 13.59
C GLN A 536 -0.67 21.48 14.49
N ASP A 537 0.64 21.71 14.65
CA ASP A 537 1.60 20.77 15.27
C ASP A 537 1.17 20.28 16.66
N ALA A 538 0.63 21.18 17.50
CA ALA A 538 0.19 20.80 18.86
C ALA A 538 -1.01 19.83 18.87
N GLU A 539 -1.93 19.95 17.91
CA GLU A 539 -3.06 19.02 17.79
C GLU A 539 -2.59 17.69 17.18
N GLY A 540 -1.71 17.74 16.16
CA GLY A 540 -1.09 16.54 15.57
C GLY A 540 -0.34 15.71 16.60
N THR A 541 0.51 16.34 17.42
CA THR A 541 1.25 15.66 18.49
C THR A 541 0.30 15.01 19.50
N ARG A 542 -0.75 15.71 19.95
CA ARG A 542 -1.74 15.15 20.87
C ARG A 542 -2.50 13.97 20.25
N THR A 543 -2.85 14.04 18.96
CA THR A 543 -3.49 12.93 18.25
C THR A 543 -2.62 11.68 18.25
N LEU A 544 -1.30 11.83 18.06
CA LEU A 544 -0.34 10.72 18.16
C LEU A 544 -0.15 10.22 19.59
N GLU A 545 -0.12 11.10 20.59
CA GLU A 545 -0.06 10.70 22.01
C GLU A 545 -1.26 9.84 22.40
N GLU A 546 -2.48 10.23 21.98
CA GLU A 546 -3.71 9.48 22.20
C GLU A 546 -3.67 8.14 21.45
N GLY A 547 -3.11 8.11 20.23
CA GLY A 547 -2.88 6.89 19.46
C GLY A 547 -1.92 5.93 20.15
N VAL A 548 -0.77 6.42 20.58
CA VAL A 548 0.23 5.62 21.33
C VAL A 548 -0.30 5.12 22.66
N ALA A 549 -1.19 5.87 23.33
CA ALA A 549 -1.85 5.39 24.54
C ALA A 549 -2.77 4.19 24.27
N GLN A 550 -3.41 4.14 23.11
CA GLN A 550 -4.26 3.02 22.67
C GLN A 550 -3.43 1.85 22.13
N TYR A 551 -2.34 2.14 21.41
CA TYR A 551 -1.46 1.17 20.75
C TYR A 551 -0.01 1.33 21.19
N PRO A 552 0.34 0.97 22.44
CA PRO A 552 1.63 1.32 23.04
C PRO A 552 2.86 0.59 22.47
N GLN A 553 2.65 -0.41 21.62
CA GLN A 553 3.69 -1.18 20.93
C GLN A 553 3.69 -0.94 19.42
N ASP A 554 2.88 0.00 18.93
CA ASP A 554 2.82 0.31 17.52
C ASP A 554 4.05 1.12 17.09
N ASP A 555 4.89 0.52 16.25
CA ASP A 555 6.16 1.09 15.83
C ASP A 555 6.02 2.32 14.91
N LEU A 556 4.93 2.42 14.13
CA LEU A 556 4.66 3.61 13.30
C LEU A 556 4.23 4.80 14.18
N LEU A 557 3.20 4.61 15.00
CA LEU A 557 2.73 5.66 15.90
C LEU A 557 3.85 6.18 16.81
N LEU A 558 4.72 5.27 17.29
CA LEU A 558 5.89 5.63 18.10
C LEU A 558 6.92 6.42 17.28
N SER A 559 7.16 6.06 16.02
CA SER A 559 8.08 6.77 15.12
C SER A 559 7.56 8.17 14.80
N ASP A 560 6.28 8.27 14.41
CA ASP A 560 5.61 9.53 14.09
C ASP A 560 5.58 10.48 15.32
N LEU A 561 5.30 9.94 16.50
CA LEU A 561 5.35 10.73 17.74
C LEU A 561 6.77 11.19 18.06
N GLY A 562 7.78 10.36 17.78
CA GLY A 562 9.19 10.75 17.91
C GLY A 562 9.56 11.92 16.99
N ASN A 563 9.10 11.87 15.75
CA ASN A 563 9.27 12.97 14.79
C ASN A 563 8.53 14.25 15.25
N ALA A 564 7.29 14.10 15.74
CA ALA A 564 6.51 15.22 16.27
C ALA A 564 7.22 15.94 17.43
N TYR A 565 7.80 15.18 18.37
CA TYR A 565 8.59 15.73 19.45
C TYR A 565 9.90 16.40 18.98
N LEU A 566 10.52 15.91 17.89
CA LEU A 566 11.68 16.59 17.30
C LEU A 566 11.29 17.94 16.70
N ARG A 567 10.18 18.01 16.00
CA ARG A 567 9.65 19.26 15.43
C ARG A 567 9.36 20.31 16.50
N SER A 568 8.90 19.89 17.69
CA SER A 568 8.66 20.78 18.83
C SER A 568 9.90 21.05 19.70
N GLY A 569 11.05 20.45 19.36
CA GLY A 569 12.31 20.61 20.10
C GLY A 569 12.42 19.73 21.35
N GLU A 570 11.49 18.83 21.59
CA GLU A 570 11.41 17.94 22.75
C GLU A 570 12.31 16.70 22.59
N THR A 571 13.59 16.92 22.28
CA THR A 571 14.56 15.89 21.87
C THR A 571 14.70 14.72 22.88
N ALA A 572 14.47 14.95 24.17
CA ALA A 572 14.55 13.87 25.15
C ALA A 572 13.36 12.91 25.09
N GLN A 573 12.14 13.43 24.87
CA GLN A 573 10.93 12.65 24.69
C GLN A 573 10.98 11.91 23.35
N ALA A 574 11.43 12.59 22.28
CA ALA A 574 11.66 11.97 20.98
C ALA A 574 12.56 10.73 21.10
N ALA A 575 13.72 10.86 21.71
CA ALA A 575 14.63 9.71 21.88
C ALA A 575 13.97 8.54 22.62
N ALA A 576 13.23 8.83 23.71
CA ALA A 576 12.58 7.78 24.51
C ALA A 576 11.50 7.01 23.74
N VAL A 577 10.69 7.68 22.91
CA VAL A 577 9.66 7.00 22.12
C VAL A 577 10.26 6.29 20.90
N LEU A 578 11.30 6.85 20.27
CA LEU A 578 12.00 6.20 19.15
C LEU A 578 12.74 4.93 19.59
N GLU A 579 13.36 4.91 20.78
CA GLU A 579 13.94 3.69 21.36
C GLU A 579 12.86 2.60 21.58
N ARG A 580 11.63 2.99 21.94
CA ARG A 580 10.49 2.06 22.02
C ARG A 580 10.07 1.57 20.63
N ALA A 581 10.07 2.45 19.61
CA ALA A 581 9.76 2.09 18.25
C ALA A 581 10.74 1.03 17.72
N VAL A 582 12.05 1.26 17.86
CA VAL A 582 13.10 0.29 17.48
C VAL A 582 13.00 -1.02 18.27
N LYS A 583 12.60 -0.97 19.54
CA LYS A 583 12.37 -2.19 20.32
C LYS A 583 11.15 -2.97 19.82
N ALA A 584 10.10 -2.30 19.39
CA ALA A 584 8.90 -2.93 18.83
C ALA A 584 9.17 -3.50 17.42
N ASN A 585 9.89 -2.75 16.60
CA ASN A 585 10.31 -3.15 15.26
C ASN A 585 11.76 -2.70 14.99
N PRO A 586 12.76 -3.60 15.15
CA PRO A 586 14.17 -3.28 14.89
C PRO A 586 14.50 -2.95 13.43
N GLU A 587 13.57 -3.18 12.51
CA GLU A 587 13.73 -2.95 11.07
C GLU A 587 13.08 -1.63 10.62
N ARG A 588 12.56 -0.82 11.53
CA ARG A 588 12.00 0.49 11.21
C ARG A 588 13.11 1.49 10.89
N SER A 589 13.43 1.67 9.61
CA SER A 589 14.53 2.54 9.13
C SER A 589 14.38 3.97 9.60
N GLU A 590 13.17 4.53 9.55
CA GLU A 590 12.86 5.90 9.96
C GLU A 590 13.24 6.17 11.43
N SER A 591 12.93 5.25 12.36
CA SER A 591 13.28 5.40 13.78
C SER A 591 14.79 5.43 14.00
N HIS A 592 15.57 4.61 13.26
CA HIS A 592 17.02 4.64 13.26
C HIS A 592 17.56 5.95 12.70
N ASN A 593 17.00 6.44 11.59
CA ASN A 593 17.42 7.73 11.00
C ASN A 593 17.20 8.89 11.99
N LEU A 594 16.02 8.96 12.63
CA LEU A 594 15.71 9.99 13.62
C LEU A 594 16.61 9.91 14.88
N LEU A 595 16.91 8.69 15.37
CA LEU A 595 17.87 8.49 16.48
C LEU A 595 19.28 8.92 16.08
N GLY A 596 19.67 8.66 14.82
CA GLY A 596 20.93 9.14 14.25
C GLY A 596 21.01 10.67 14.24
N ALA A 597 19.95 11.33 13.80
CA ALA A 597 19.86 12.80 13.81
C ALA A 597 19.95 13.39 15.23
N ILE A 598 19.26 12.78 16.20
CA ILE A 598 19.37 13.15 17.63
C ILE A 598 20.80 12.98 18.14
N ALA A 599 21.45 11.86 17.81
CA ALA A 599 22.83 11.60 18.25
C ALA A 599 23.81 12.61 17.65
N ARG A 600 23.66 12.99 16.36
CA ARG A 600 24.43 14.03 15.68
C ARG A 600 24.26 15.38 16.38
N GLY A 601 23.03 15.79 16.66
CA GLY A 601 22.71 17.03 17.35
C GLY A 601 23.30 17.10 18.76
N ARG A 602 23.52 15.97 19.42
CA ARG A 602 24.21 15.85 20.72
C ARG A 602 25.76 15.77 20.61
N GLY A 603 26.29 15.82 19.39
CA GLY A 603 27.73 15.66 19.13
C GLY A 603 28.25 14.22 19.24
N ASN A 604 27.38 13.22 19.35
CA ASN A 604 27.77 11.82 19.42
C ASN A 604 27.83 11.22 18.00
N LEU A 605 28.87 11.64 17.25
CA LEU A 605 29.01 11.30 15.82
C LEU A 605 29.13 9.79 15.55
N SER A 606 29.72 9.02 16.49
CA SER A 606 29.85 7.56 16.31
C SER A 606 28.51 6.83 16.48
N THR A 607 27.66 7.28 17.39
CA THR A 607 26.30 6.75 17.50
C THR A 607 25.47 7.17 16.30
N ALA A 608 25.57 8.43 15.85
CA ALA A 608 24.89 8.91 14.66
C ALA A 608 25.21 8.07 13.44
N GLU A 609 26.51 7.81 13.18
CA GLU A 609 26.93 6.98 12.06
C GLU A 609 26.37 5.55 12.16
N ARG A 610 26.38 4.96 13.32
CA ARG A 610 25.83 3.62 13.53
C ARG A 610 24.33 3.58 13.21
N GLU A 611 23.56 4.52 13.72
CA GLU A 611 22.13 4.57 13.52
C GLU A 611 21.76 4.85 12.04
N PHE A 612 22.46 5.77 11.36
CA PHE A 612 22.24 6.02 9.94
C PHE A 612 22.59 4.80 9.08
N ARG A 613 23.68 4.09 9.41
CA ARG A 613 24.02 2.83 8.71
C ARG A 613 23.02 1.74 8.99
N GLU A 614 22.44 1.69 10.18
CA GLU A 614 21.37 0.74 10.52
C GLU A 614 20.08 1.08 9.78
N SER A 615 19.71 2.37 9.66
CA SER A 615 18.62 2.82 8.82
C SER A 615 18.82 2.36 7.37
N LEU A 616 20.01 2.57 6.79
CA LEU A 616 20.35 2.13 5.44
C LEU A 616 20.48 0.60 5.30
N ARG A 617 20.84 -0.12 6.37
CA ARG A 617 20.77 -1.58 6.39
C ARG A 617 19.32 -2.03 6.23
N CYS A 618 18.39 -1.38 6.90
CA CYS A 618 16.98 -1.67 6.74
C CYS A 618 16.51 -1.21 5.35
N GLN A 619 16.62 0.06 5.03
CA GLN A 619 16.13 0.66 3.78
C GLN A 619 17.25 1.37 3.00
N PRO A 620 17.97 0.68 2.12
CA PRO A 620 19.14 1.23 1.41
C PRO A 620 18.87 2.43 0.50
N ASN A 621 17.64 2.57 0.03
CA ASN A 621 17.21 3.64 -0.87
C ASN A 621 16.43 4.74 -0.11
N ASP A 622 16.60 4.86 1.22
CA ASP A 622 16.05 5.97 1.99
C ASP A 622 16.86 7.24 1.68
N ALA A 623 16.21 8.25 1.09
CA ALA A 623 16.88 9.49 0.67
C ALA A 623 17.40 10.29 1.87
N ASP A 624 16.58 10.42 2.93
CA ASP A 624 16.94 11.14 4.15
C ASP A 624 18.12 10.49 4.87
N ALA A 625 18.12 9.16 5.01
CA ALA A 625 19.20 8.45 5.67
C ALA A 625 20.51 8.50 4.89
N ASN A 626 20.45 8.44 3.54
CA ASN A 626 21.62 8.64 2.69
C ASN A 626 22.16 10.06 2.81
N ASP A 627 21.30 11.08 2.77
CA ASP A 627 21.70 12.50 2.94
C ASP A 627 22.30 12.74 4.33
N ASN A 628 21.65 12.26 5.37
CA ASN A 628 22.14 12.40 6.75
C ASN A 628 23.51 11.76 6.96
N LEU A 629 23.74 10.56 6.42
CA LEU A 629 25.04 9.90 6.48
C LEU A 629 26.06 10.64 5.63
N GLY A 630 25.71 11.10 4.44
CA GLY A 630 26.54 11.93 3.57
C GLY A 630 26.99 13.21 4.28
N ASN A 631 26.06 13.90 4.94
CA ASN A 631 26.34 15.14 5.68
C ASN A 631 27.23 14.88 6.91
N LEU A 632 27.00 13.80 7.66
CA LEU A 632 27.88 13.39 8.75
C LEU A 632 29.31 13.11 8.29
N LEU A 633 29.48 12.43 7.15
CA LEU A 633 30.79 12.14 6.55
C LEU A 633 31.46 13.40 6.01
N PHE A 634 30.69 14.32 5.45
CA PHE A 634 31.16 15.64 5.03
C PHE A 634 31.72 16.44 6.22
N GLU A 635 31.02 16.53 7.35
CA GLU A 635 31.47 17.17 8.57
C GLU A 635 32.80 16.55 9.09
N ARG A 636 33.01 15.26 8.85
CA ARG A 636 34.24 14.54 9.23
C ARG A 636 35.37 14.64 8.20
N GLY A 637 35.14 15.31 7.07
CA GLY A 637 36.12 15.46 6.02
C GLY A 637 36.32 14.21 5.14
N VAL A 638 35.38 13.25 5.17
CA VAL A 638 35.44 12.02 4.37
C VAL A 638 34.70 12.24 3.04
N TYR A 639 35.19 13.15 2.24
CA TYR A 639 34.48 13.76 1.11
C TYR A 639 34.04 12.77 0.01
N ASN A 640 34.89 11.83 -0.37
CA ASN A 640 34.55 10.90 -1.46
C ASN A 640 33.44 9.92 -1.06
N GLU A 641 33.41 9.49 0.20
CA GLU A 641 32.33 8.64 0.70
C GLU A 641 31.05 9.46 0.90
N ALA A 642 31.15 10.72 1.36
CA ALA A 642 30.02 11.63 1.45
C ALA A 642 29.35 11.84 0.07
N ALA A 643 30.16 12.06 -0.97
CA ALA A 643 29.66 12.21 -2.34
C ALA A 643 28.85 10.98 -2.81
N PHE A 644 29.35 9.78 -2.50
CA PHE A 644 28.64 8.53 -2.81
C PHE A 644 27.23 8.47 -2.17
N TYR A 645 27.10 8.89 -0.91
CA TYR A 645 25.82 8.87 -0.22
C TYR A 645 24.87 9.98 -0.68
N PHE A 646 25.38 11.18 -1.01
CA PHE A 646 24.56 12.22 -1.62
C PHE A 646 24.05 11.81 -3.02
N GLU A 647 24.90 11.19 -3.85
CA GLU A 647 24.46 10.64 -5.14
C GLU A 647 23.38 9.56 -4.94
N LYS A 648 23.47 8.75 -3.87
CA LYS A 648 22.43 7.77 -3.51
C LYS A 648 21.12 8.43 -3.05
N ALA A 649 21.20 9.53 -2.29
CA ALA A 649 20.04 10.29 -1.86
C ALA A 649 19.26 10.87 -3.06
N ILE A 650 19.99 11.50 -3.98
CA ILE A 650 19.44 12.08 -5.23
C ILE A 650 18.91 10.99 -6.17
N ASP A 651 19.58 9.81 -6.22
CA ASP A 651 19.10 8.68 -7.01
C ASP A 651 17.80 8.09 -6.47
N ALA A 652 17.61 8.13 -5.15
CA ALA A 652 16.39 7.70 -4.45
C ALA A 652 15.24 8.70 -4.63
N ASP A 653 15.52 9.98 -4.45
CA ASP A 653 14.57 11.07 -4.68
C ASP A 653 15.24 12.22 -5.46
N PRO A 654 15.02 12.30 -6.78
CA PRO A 654 15.57 13.35 -7.61
C PRO A 654 15.01 14.76 -7.34
N MET A 655 13.98 14.90 -6.51
CA MET A 655 13.39 16.18 -6.11
C MET A 655 13.79 16.61 -4.68
N PHE A 656 14.68 15.86 -4.05
CA PHE A 656 15.12 16.12 -2.68
C PHE A 656 16.08 17.31 -2.60
N ALA A 657 15.52 18.52 -2.43
CA ALA A 657 16.26 19.78 -2.43
C ALA A 657 17.48 19.80 -1.47
N GLN A 658 17.34 19.21 -0.26
CA GLN A 658 18.42 19.18 0.72
C GLN A 658 19.60 18.31 0.28
N ALA A 659 19.37 17.19 -0.37
CA ALA A 659 20.46 16.36 -0.89
C ALA A 659 21.23 17.09 -2.00
N HIS A 660 20.54 17.76 -2.92
CA HIS A 660 21.17 18.64 -3.92
C HIS A 660 21.96 19.78 -3.27
N HIS A 661 21.40 20.42 -2.25
CA HIS A 661 22.07 21.49 -1.50
C HIS A 661 23.35 20.99 -0.82
N HIS A 662 23.28 19.92 -0.03
CA HIS A 662 24.44 19.38 0.67
C HIS A 662 25.50 18.86 -0.30
N PHE A 663 25.08 18.22 -1.40
CA PHE A 663 26.00 17.76 -2.44
C PHE A 663 26.67 18.92 -3.17
N GLY A 664 25.94 19.97 -3.51
CA GLY A 664 26.49 21.19 -4.12
C GLY A 664 27.56 21.82 -3.23
N ARG A 665 27.32 21.93 -1.93
CA ARG A 665 28.33 22.43 -0.95
C ARG A 665 29.56 21.52 -0.88
N LEU A 666 29.39 20.20 -0.85
CA LEU A 666 30.49 19.25 -0.88
C LEU A 666 31.32 19.40 -2.16
N LEU A 667 30.66 19.47 -3.32
CA LEU A 667 31.33 19.64 -4.63
C LEU A 667 32.13 20.94 -4.71
N ALA A 668 31.63 22.04 -4.12
CA ALA A 668 32.36 23.29 -3.99
C ALA A 668 33.64 23.12 -3.17
N VAL A 669 33.59 22.44 -2.03
CA VAL A 669 34.78 22.12 -1.22
C VAL A 669 35.77 21.20 -1.96
N MET A 670 35.27 20.34 -2.83
CA MET A 670 36.10 19.44 -3.69
C MET A 670 36.62 20.14 -4.96
N ASP A 671 36.42 21.46 -5.11
CA ASP A 671 36.79 22.28 -6.30
C ASP A 671 36.12 21.80 -7.61
N GLN A 672 34.94 21.16 -7.52
CA GLN A 672 34.13 20.73 -8.66
C GLN A 672 33.06 21.83 -8.98
N LEU A 673 33.47 23.07 -9.17
CA LEU A 673 32.61 24.24 -9.19
C LEU A 673 31.45 24.17 -10.22
N PRO A 674 31.63 23.69 -11.48
CA PRO A 674 30.51 23.59 -12.42
C PRO A 674 29.42 22.62 -11.98
N ARG A 675 29.80 21.49 -11.35
CA ARG A 675 28.83 20.53 -10.79
C ARG A 675 28.13 21.10 -9.55
N ALA A 676 28.91 21.83 -8.71
CA ALA A 676 28.36 22.48 -7.52
C ALA A 676 27.26 23.49 -7.89
N VAL A 677 27.50 24.33 -8.92
CA VAL A 677 26.48 25.26 -9.43
C VAL A 677 25.24 24.51 -9.95
N ALA A 678 25.42 23.42 -10.68
CA ALA A 678 24.31 22.63 -11.19
C ALA A 678 23.45 22.05 -10.04
N GLU A 679 24.07 21.41 -9.04
CA GLU A 679 23.33 20.83 -7.91
C GLU A 679 22.64 21.93 -7.07
N LEU A 680 23.28 23.06 -6.78
CA LEU A 680 22.62 24.16 -6.05
C LEU A 680 21.48 24.79 -6.87
N THR A 681 21.58 24.82 -8.20
CA THR A 681 20.51 25.31 -9.07
C THR A 681 19.29 24.38 -9.00
N GLU A 682 19.50 23.07 -9.02
CA GLU A 682 18.43 22.10 -8.79
C GLU A 682 17.81 22.26 -7.39
N ALA A 683 18.63 22.43 -6.35
CA ALA A 683 18.14 22.67 -4.99
C ALA A 683 17.23 23.92 -4.91
N VAL A 684 17.60 25.03 -5.58
CA VAL A 684 16.77 26.24 -5.68
C VAL A 684 15.48 25.99 -6.44
N ARG A 685 15.51 25.15 -7.48
CA ARG A 685 14.31 24.79 -8.25
C ARG A 685 13.29 24.05 -7.42
N GLU A 686 13.76 23.10 -6.60
CA GLU A 686 12.90 22.25 -5.77
C GLU A 686 12.47 22.96 -4.47
N SER A 687 13.26 23.90 -3.94
CA SER A 687 12.92 24.66 -2.73
C SER A 687 13.14 26.16 -2.91
N PRO A 688 12.30 26.86 -3.71
CA PRO A 688 12.49 28.26 -4.09
C PRO A 688 12.26 29.28 -2.96
N GLU A 689 11.76 28.82 -1.80
CA GLU A 689 11.54 29.67 -0.61
C GLU A 689 12.65 29.50 0.45
N ASP A 690 13.64 28.62 0.22
CA ASP A 690 14.76 28.46 1.13
C ASP A 690 15.87 29.48 0.82
N PHE A 691 15.94 30.53 1.65
CA PHE A 691 16.94 31.62 1.49
C PHE A 691 18.38 31.10 1.58
N GLN A 692 18.64 30.02 2.33
CA GLN A 692 19.99 29.51 2.55
C GLN A 692 20.57 28.84 1.30
N ILE A 693 19.73 28.13 0.55
CA ILE A 693 20.12 27.56 -0.74
C ILE A 693 20.42 28.65 -1.76
N HIS A 694 19.60 29.73 -1.79
CA HIS A 694 19.86 30.89 -2.63
C HIS A 694 21.16 31.58 -2.26
N GLU A 695 21.48 31.71 -0.95
CA GLU A 695 22.72 32.32 -0.48
C GLU A 695 23.95 31.52 -0.92
N ASP A 696 23.95 30.18 -0.66
CA ASP A 696 25.07 29.32 -1.04
C ASP A 696 25.28 29.30 -2.57
N LEU A 697 24.20 29.33 -3.37
CA LEU A 697 24.30 29.44 -4.82
C LEU A 697 24.85 30.83 -5.26
N ALA A 698 24.39 31.90 -4.61
CA ALA A 698 24.88 33.24 -4.90
C ALA A 698 26.37 33.39 -4.60
N ASP A 699 26.82 32.92 -3.46
CA ASP A 699 28.23 32.91 -3.04
C ASP A 699 29.10 32.14 -4.04
N LEU A 700 28.64 30.98 -4.51
CA LEU A 700 29.37 30.18 -5.48
C LEU A 700 29.39 30.83 -6.86
N LEU A 701 28.29 31.43 -7.33
CA LEU A 701 28.22 32.16 -8.60
C LEU A 701 29.15 33.39 -8.59
N ALA A 702 29.16 34.16 -7.49
CA ALA A 702 30.08 35.26 -7.32
C ALA A 702 31.54 34.80 -7.34
N ALA A 703 31.87 33.73 -6.63
CA ALA A 703 33.24 33.18 -6.63
C ALA A 703 33.68 32.63 -7.98
N THR A 704 32.76 32.28 -8.87
CA THR A 704 33.02 31.75 -10.21
C THR A 704 32.91 32.80 -11.32
N GLY A 705 32.71 34.08 -10.97
CA GLY A 705 32.66 35.22 -11.92
C GLY A 705 31.33 35.31 -12.72
N HIS A 706 30.23 34.82 -12.13
CA HIS A 706 28.88 34.90 -12.67
C HIS A 706 28.08 35.99 -11.92
N GLU A 707 28.63 37.21 -11.85
CA GLU A 707 28.12 38.30 -11.01
C GLU A 707 26.65 38.67 -11.32
N GLY A 708 26.21 38.49 -12.59
CA GLY A 708 24.81 38.74 -12.99
C GLY A 708 23.83 37.80 -12.31
N GLU A 709 24.16 36.53 -12.32
CA GLU A 709 23.33 35.48 -11.71
C GLU A 709 23.43 35.54 -10.18
N ALA A 710 24.61 35.81 -9.65
CA ALA A 710 24.82 35.97 -8.20
C ALA A 710 23.95 37.11 -7.64
N ALA A 711 23.91 38.27 -8.33
CA ALA A 711 23.06 39.38 -7.90
C ALA A 711 21.56 39.03 -7.86
N VAL A 712 21.10 38.22 -8.80
CA VAL A 712 19.70 37.71 -8.80
C VAL A 712 19.44 36.87 -7.58
N GLN A 713 20.34 35.93 -7.26
CA GLN A 713 20.16 35.02 -6.10
C GLN A 713 20.23 35.76 -4.76
N TYR A 714 21.19 36.69 -4.57
CA TYR A 714 21.21 37.57 -3.39
C TYR A 714 19.95 38.44 -3.30
N GLY A 715 19.44 38.94 -4.43
CA GLY A 715 18.16 39.63 -4.48
C GLY A 715 17.02 38.78 -3.93
N ARG A 716 17.00 37.52 -4.31
CA ARG A 716 15.98 36.58 -3.82
C ARG A 716 16.14 36.30 -2.30
N VAL A 717 17.38 36.17 -1.82
CA VAL A 717 17.62 36.09 -0.35
C VAL A 717 17.01 37.30 0.37
N LEU A 718 17.19 38.50 -0.19
CA LEU A 718 16.69 39.72 0.43
C LEU A 718 15.18 39.94 0.28
N GLU A 719 14.53 39.35 -0.72
CA GLU A 719 13.08 39.25 -0.79
C GLU A 719 12.52 38.36 0.34
N LEU A 720 13.16 37.20 0.59
CA LEU A 720 12.78 36.25 1.63
C LEU A 720 13.17 36.75 3.04
N LYS A 721 14.33 37.39 3.15
CA LYS A 721 14.88 37.94 4.42
C LYS A 721 15.48 39.37 4.18
N PRO A 722 14.67 40.42 4.24
CA PRO A 722 15.08 41.79 3.87
C PRO A 722 16.31 42.36 4.64
N ASN A 723 16.53 41.89 5.87
CA ASN A 723 17.61 42.39 6.73
C ASN A 723 18.77 41.39 6.88
N HIS A 724 18.99 40.50 5.90
CA HIS A 724 20.06 39.51 5.96
C HIS A 724 21.43 40.14 5.68
N PRO A 725 22.33 40.34 6.68
CA PRO A 725 23.54 41.16 6.52
C PRO A 725 24.53 40.59 5.49
N GLN A 726 24.69 39.26 5.46
CA GLN A 726 25.61 38.57 4.54
C GLN A 726 25.15 38.75 3.08
N ALA A 727 23.85 38.59 2.80
CA ALA A 727 23.29 38.79 1.47
C ALA A 727 23.38 40.29 1.04
N GLN A 728 23.17 41.23 1.97
CA GLN A 728 23.40 42.67 1.70
C GLN A 728 24.87 42.95 1.35
N LEU A 729 25.82 42.37 2.08
CA LEU A 729 27.24 42.48 1.79
C LEU A 729 27.59 41.83 0.44
N GLY A 730 27.13 40.58 0.21
CA GLY A 730 27.38 39.82 -1.02
C GLY A 730 26.86 40.57 -2.27
N LEU A 731 25.59 41.05 -2.21
CA LEU A 731 25.01 41.84 -3.29
C LEU A 731 25.78 43.15 -3.52
N GLY A 732 26.18 43.83 -2.42
CA GLY A 732 26.98 45.07 -2.53
C GLY A 732 28.33 44.83 -3.21
N ILE A 733 29.04 43.75 -2.89
CA ILE A 733 30.31 43.36 -3.55
C ILE A 733 30.06 43.06 -5.03
N THR A 734 29.07 42.20 -5.31
CA THR A 734 28.72 41.81 -6.70
C THR A 734 28.36 42.98 -7.56
N LEU A 735 27.64 43.97 -7.01
CA LEU A 735 27.31 45.21 -7.75
C LEU A 735 28.52 46.10 -7.99
N LEU A 736 29.53 46.13 -7.09
CA LEU A 736 30.81 46.82 -7.34
C LEU A 736 31.56 46.16 -8.49
N GLU A 737 31.61 44.84 -8.53
CA GLU A 737 32.26 44.08 -9.61
C GLU A 737 31.55 44.29 -10.95
N GLN A 738 30.23 44.49 -10.95
CA GLN A 738 29.44 44.91 -12.13
C GLN A 738 29.59 46.41 -12.51
N HIS A 739 30.45 47.16 -11.82
CA HIS A 739 30.60 48.60 -12.01
C HIS A 739 29.32 49.45 -11.75
N ARG A 740 28.51 49.03 -10.74
CA ARG A 740 27.26 49.71 -10.31
C ARG A 740 27.40 50.28 -8.88
N PRO A 741 28.31 51.25 -8.68
CA PRO A 741 28.67 51.70 -7.33
C PRO A 741 27.52 52.39 -6.58
N ASP A 742 26.60 53.06 -7.27
CA ASP A 742 25.50 53.79 -6.62
C ASP A 742 24.49 52.80 -6.01
N GLU A 743 24.23 51.70 -6.68
CA GLU A 743 23.36 50.63 -6.16
C GLU A 743 24.06 49.84 -5.06
N ALA A 744 25.35 49.54 -5.25
CA ALA A 744 26.16 48.85 -4.24
C ALA A 744 26.19 49.58 -2.90
N ARG A 745 26.22 50.95 -2.92
CA ARG A 745 26.24 51.80 -1.72
C ARG A 745 25.07 51.44 -0.78
N GLN A 746 23.86 51.35 -1.29
CA GLN A 746 22.66 51.10 -0.46
C GLN A 746 22.78 49.78 0.28
N HIS A 747 23.23 48.74 -0.41
CA HIS A 747 23.38 47.38 0.18
C HIS A 747 24.55 47.33 1.18
N LEU A 748 25.67 47.98 0.89
CA LEU A 748 26.80 48.05 1.81
C LEU A 748 26.48 48.91 3.04
N GLU A 749 25.70 49.97 2.95
CA GLU A 749 25.24 50.76 4.08
C GLU A 749 24.27 49.92 4.96
N ALA A 750 23.41 49.14 4.36
CA ALA A 750 22.53 48.23 5.08
C ALA A 750 23.32 47.10 5.80
N ALA A 751 24.31 46.53 5.13
CA ALA A 751 25.20 45.52 5.74
C ALA A 751 26.02 46.10 6.90
N ALA A 752 26.48 47.39 6.77
CA ALA A 752 27.25 48.09 7.80
C ALA A 752 26.43 48.36 9.09
N GLN A 753 25.11 48.42 8.97
CA GLN A 753 24.17 48.59 10.10
C GLN A 753 23.71 47.25 10.72
N GLY A 754 24.09 46.13 10.11
CA GLY A 754 23.74 44.79 10.60
C GLY A 754 24.37 44.45 11.97
N LEU A 755 23.78 43.51 12.68
CA LEU A 755 24.25 43.07 13.99
C LEU A 755 25.53 42.22 13.93
N ASP A 756 25.86 41.64 12.79
CA ASP A 756 27.09 40.89 12.59
C ASP A 756 28.29 41.84 12.42
N ALA A 757 29.15 41.88 13.47
CA ALA A 757 30.28 42.80 13.56
C ALA A 757 31.36 42.58 12.47
N GLU A 758 31.49 41.38 11.93
CA GLU A 758 32.46 41.09 10.88
C GLU A 758 31.96 41.59 9.53
N THR A 759 30.71 41.25 9.17
CA THR A 759 30.02 41.73 7.97
C THR A 759 29.98 43.28 7.96
N ALA A 760 29.62 43.89 9.08
CA ALA A 760 29.58 45.33 9.21
C ALA A 760 30.99 45.99 9.01
N ARG A 761 32.06 45.40 9.54
CA ARG A 761 33.44 45.87 9.32
C ARG A 761 33.85 45.79 7.86
N ARG A 762 33.55 44.69 7.17
CA ARG A 762 33.84 44.49 5.75
C ARG A 762 33.08 45.50 4.89
N ALA A 763 31.80 45.69 5.15
CA ALA A 763 30.96 46.66 4.46
C ALA A 763 31.49 48.09 4.61
N ASN A 764 31.82 48.50 5.84
CA ASN A 764 32.42 49.83 6.08
C ASN A 764 33.78 50.03 5.38
N ALA A 765 34.62 49.00 5.32
CA ALA A 765 35.89 49.07 4.60
C ALA A 765 35.66 49.28 3.08
N LEU A 766 34.72 48.59 2.48
CA LEU A 766 34.34 48.72 1.06
C LEU A 766 33.74 50.09 0.76
N LEU A 767 32.85 50.60 1.62
CA LEU A 767 32.31 51.95 1.51
C LEU A 767 33.43 53.02 1.50
N ALA A 768 34.44 52.88 2.41
CA ALA A 768 35.56 53.80 2.49
C ALA A 768 36.51 53.71 1.31
N GLN A 769 36.65 52.54 0.68
CA GLN A 769 37.58 52.27 -0.42
C GLN A 769 37.00 52.68 -1.80
N HIS A 770 35.75 52.39 -2.07
CA HIS A 770 35.14 52.45 -3.40
C HIS A 770 34.10 53.56 -3.59
N LEU A 771 33.57 54.12 -2.50
CA LEU A 771 32.36 54.94 -2.52
C LEU A 771 32.48 56.26 -1.74
N ARG A 772 33.73 56.75 -1.52
CA ARG A 772 34.01 58.10 -0.96
C ARG A 772 33.64 59.21 -1.85
#